data_525a6e7fdc716b643678c89ef76c8ccb
#
_entry.id   525a6e7fdc716b643678c89ef76c8ccb
#
_cell.length_a   1.000
_cell.length_b   1.000
_cell.length_c   1.000
_cell.angle_alpha   90.00
_cell.angle_beta   90.00
_cell.angle_gamma   90.00
#
_symmetry.space_group_name_H-M   'P 1'
#
loop_
_entity.id
_entity.type
_entity.pdbx_description
1 polymer ?
#
loop_
_entity_poly.entity_id
_entity_poly.type
_entity_poly.pdbx_seq_one_letter_code
_entity_poly.pdbx_strand_id
1 'polypeptide(L)'
;MMRFLLALALTSVATTAQRPAGDAALARGDTSAAITAYERATDDAQAQTLAGRLLLTRHIAGMVRSDALSRSRAAFERATELAPDSAAGWLGLAETHRAAGDILSRIQVGRLLDRAWEVAQSNPGTVGADVAYQAARYRWERYEGRANRYLFNLDARTLSPEVLLGDWREVQDFFARQVRRDPGNPGSEDLDAAEDRLRSALRLNPVHLPTAGLLTVLLGERGRWEEALELTQQLVRQAPDSGGAWALRGLALSRTSRTGAAQQALDRALSLLPPDDAATLRSLQPVLRPRDEARWGSLTPAARTELERLYWAAAQPLYLDSINHIRVEHLARAVYVDHRWRDPLRNMSGRDTERGRVYMRYGPPDTWASFEGGRLSELDPDAADPVLDAAAMLETQRTPVVWLYERSELRFLFSLNAQFARDNFGSNFREVYRRSQDIFPARYDNLSLVADMDTVLVQLAQFRGARPGTSDLGVFAFMPLGRMARGAEAGPLPLRTGAILKDAQFNDVHRSVDTSSVLPNNPQQVEMRTWRFNLPAGQYFMRVEATLGGVDRHARSSSLLAMRSYPFDSLRMSDVLVADAAAPRDSSYLSWRDFFIQPSAGRFAPGDPVALLWETYGLQPDSTGAVRYTIELTFTVREVERRGFAARILGGIGDAVGLSARGDEQVALQYERSAQHAERQVDWLSVGLDDATEGLYTIAVTVTDRVSGRTTTQLRSVRVTRGELVR
;
A
#
# COMPACT_ATOMS: atom_id res chain seq x y z
N MET A 1 11.22 25.09 -12.98
CA MET A 1 10.40 26.29 -13.12
C MET A 1 10.75 27.11 -14.36
N MET A 2 12.04 27.40 -14.62
CA MET A 2 12.47 28.23 -15.74
C MET A 2 12.39 27.62 -17.15
N ARG A 3 12.46 26.25 -17.27
CA ARG A 3 12.41 25.54 -18.57
C ARG A 3 11.03 25.43 -19.22
N PHE A 4 9.94 25.48 -18.43
CA PHE A 4 8.57 25.42 -18.96
C PHE A 4 8.11 26.76 -19.56
N LEU A 5 8.63 27.89 -19.08
CA LEU A 5 8.36 29.23 -19.63
C LEU A 5 9.11 29.49 -20.95
N LEU A 6 10.25 28.82 -21.16
CA LEU A 6 11.05 28.99 -22.38
C LEU A 6 10.47 28.26 -23.61
N ALA A 7 9.74 27.13 -23.40
CA ALA A 7 9.22 26.35 -24.52
C ALA A 7 8.02 27.01 -25.23
N LEU A 8 7.31 27.93 -24.57
CA LEU A 8 6.18 28.64 -25.15
C LEU A 8 6.58 29.93 -25.91
N ALA A 9 7.80 30.41 -25.73
CA ALA A 9 8.28 31.64 -26.36
C ALA A 9 8.96 31.44 -27.73
N LEU A 10 9.22 30.19 -28.17
CA LEU A 10 10.07 29.92 -29.32
C LEU A 10 9.38 29.54 -30.64
N THR A 11 8.07 29.59 -30.74
CA THR A 11 7.38 29.15 -31.95
C THR A 11 6.40 30.18 -32.56
N SER A 12 6.77 31.45 -32.68
CA SER A 12 6.11 32.32 -33.66
C SER A 12 7.02 33.48 -34.07
N VAL A 13 7.58 33.36 -35.23
CA VAL A 13 8.25 34.48 -35.93
C VAL A 13 7.19 35.27 -36.67
N ALA A 14 6.83 36.45 -36.18
CA ALA A 14 6.40 37.59 -37.00
C ALA A 14 6.37 38.88 -36.15
N THR A 15 7.33 39.69 -36.34
CA THR A 15 7.40 41.17 -36.34
C THR A 15 6.37 41.97 -35.53
N THR A 16 6.76 42.46 -34.36
CA THR A 16 6.52 43.84 -33.94
C THR A 16 7.65 44.32 -33.02
N ALA A 17 8.14 45.54 -33.26
CA ALA A 17 9.39 46.07 -32.71
C ALA A 17 9.39 46.37 -31.19
N GLN A 18 8.40 46.01 -30.43
CA GLN A 18 8.20 46.44 -29.03
C GLN A 18 8.33 45.34 -27.95
N ARG A 19 8.54 44.10 -28.30
CA ARG A 19 8.81 42.98 -27.32
C ARG A 19 10.29 42.76 -26.94
N PRO A 20 11.31 43.30 -27.61
CA PRO A 20 12.70 42.85 -27.41
C PRO A 20 13.21 43.00 -25.98
N ALA A 21 12.73 44.02 -25.26
CA ALA A 21 13.22 44.33 -23.91
C ALA A 21 12.66 43.34 -22.86
N GLY A 22 11.39 42.96 -22.99
CA GLY A 22 10.73 41.99 -22.09
C GLY A 22 11.27 40.58 -22.29
N ASP A 23 11.38 40.14 -23.55
CA ASP A 23 11.90 38.81 -23.91
C ASP A 23 13.38 38.69 -23.50
N ALA A 24 14.20 39.75 -23.72
CA ALA A 24 15.59 39.78 -23.28
C ALA A 24 15.73 39.77 -21.75
N ALA A 25 14.87 40.45 -21.01
CA ALA A 25 14.85 40.41 -19.56
C ALA A 25 14.47 39.02 -19.05
N LEU A 26 13.44 38.38 -19.64
CA LEU A 26 13.00 37.02 -19.30
C LEU A 26 14.10 35.99 -19.59
N ALA A 27 14.81 36.10 -20.70
CA ALA A 27 15.94 35.25 -21.06
C ALA A 27 17.11 35.35 -20.04
N ARG A 28 17.28 36.49 -19.39
CA ARG A 28 18.27 36.68 -18.30
C ARG A 28 17.74 36.24 -16.93
N GLY A 29 16.50 35.80 -16.84
CA GLY A 29 15.86 35.43 -15.57
C GLY A 29 15.35 36.64 -14.76
N ASP A 30 15.40 37.85 -15.27
CA ASP A 30 14.88 39.05 -14.62
C ASP A 30 13.38 39.20 -14.90
N THR A 31 12.60 38.46 -14.13
CA THR A 31 11.14 38.48 -14.25
C THR A 31 10.53 39.85 -13.89
N SER A 32 11.18 40.66 -13.05
CA SER A 32 10.66 41.98 -12.65
C SER A 32 10.78 42.99 -13.80
N ALA A 33 11.95 43.03 -14.45
CA ALA A 33 12.16 43.86 -15.62
C ALA A 33 11.28 43.39 -16.80
N ALA A 34 11.11 42.07 -16.96
CA ALA A 34 10.21 41.50 -17.99
C ALA A 34 8.75 41.94 -17.81
N ILE A 35 8.21 41.86 -16.59
CA ILE A 35 6.85 42.31 -16.29
C ILE A 35 6.70 43.79 -16.62
N THR A 36 7.65 44.64 -16.16
CA THR A 36 7.58 46.08 -16.41
C THR A 36 7.64 46.43 -17.91
N ALA A 37 8.44 45.71 -18.68
CA ALA A 37 8.53 45.89 -20.11
C ALA A 37 7.27 45.49 -20.85
N TYR A 38 6.68 44.31 -20.47
CA TYR A 38 5.45 43.84 -21.08
C TYR A 38 4.22 44.70 -20.73
N GLU A 39 4.11 45.21 -19.51
CA GLU A 39 3.01 46.11 -19.12
C GLU A 39 3.05 47.42 -19.86
N ARG A 40 4.27 47.93 -20.24
CA ARG A 40 4.40 49.14 -21.04
C ARG A 40 3.98 48.95 -22.51
N ALA A 41 3.98 47.72 -23.00
CA ALA A 41 3.54 47.37 -24.35
C ALA A 41 2.00 47.24 -24.40
N THR A 42 1.29 48.35 -24.15
CA THR A 42 -0.17 48.40 -23.98
C THR A 42 -0.97 48.08 -25.26
N ASP A 43 -0.38 48.05 -26.42
CA ASP A 43 -0.93 47.76 -27.75
C ASP A 43 -0.53 46.36 -28.28
N ASP A 44 0.23 45.61 -27.53
CA ASP A 44 0.63 44.22 -27.86
C ASP A 44 -0.10 43.18 -26.99
N ALA A 45 -1.09 42.49 -27.55
CA ALA A 45 -1.88 41.47 -26.87
C ALA A 45 -1.03 40.33 -26.30
N GLN A 46 0.05 39.96 -26.97
CA GLN A 46 0.92 38.88 -26.50
C GLN A 46 1.81 39.35 -25.33
N ALA A 47 2.29 40.56 -25.35
CA ALA A 47 3.01 41.16 -24.23
C ALA A 47 2.12 41.27 -23.00
N GLN A 48 0.87 41.71 -23.14
CA GLN A 48 -0.12 41.77 -22.07
C GLN A 48 -0.42 40.36 -21.51
N THR A 49 -0.58 39.35 -22.39
CA THR A 49 -0.75 37.96 -21.96
C THR A 49 0.45 37.45 -21.13
N LEU A 50 1.69 37.77 -21.53
CA LEU A 50 2.89 37.38 -20.81
C LEU A 50 3.01 38.12 -19.46
N ALA A 51 2.71 39.45 -19.44
CA ALA A 51 2.63 40.18 -18.18
C ALA A 51 1.65 39.59 -17.20
N GLY A 52 0.41 39.30 -17.67
CA GLY A 52 -0.63 38.70 -16.88
C GLY A 52 -0.20 37.36 -16.29
N ARG A 53 0.43 36.48 -17.07
CA ARG A 53 0.95 35.17 -16.62
C ARG A 53 2.05 35.30 -15.58
N LEU A 54 3.04 36.16 -15.79
CA LEU A 54 4.12 36.36 -14.83
C LEU A 54 3.60 36.91 -13.49
N LEU A 55 2.67 37.86 -13.54
CA LEU A 55 2.03 38.42 -12.36
C LEU A 55 1.20 37.38 -11.60
N LEU A 56 0.41 36.59 -12.31
CA LEU A 56 -0.36 35.48 -11.72
C LEU A 56 0.55 34.46 -11.05
N THR A 57 1.62 34.06 -11.72
CA THR A 57 2.62 33.12 -11.16
C THR A 57 3.22 33.67 -9.88
N ARG A 58 3.58 34.95 -9.83
CA ARG A 58 4.11 35.62 -8.64
C ARG A 58 3.09 35.70 -7.51
N HIS A 59 1.83 36.01 -7.81
CA HIS A 59 0.76 36.03 -6.83
C HIS A 59 0.61 34.65 -6.18
N ILE A 60 0.53 33.59 -6.98
CA ILE A 60 0.34 32.21 -6.53
C ILE A 60 1.53 31.71 -5.71
N ALA A 61 2.75 32.10 -6.09
CA ALA A 61 3.97 31.79 -5.33
C ALA A 61 4.10 32.53 -4.00
N GLY A 62 3.17 33.45 -3.69
CA GLY A 62 3.24 34.29 -2.49
C GLY A 62 4.42 35.28 -2.48
N MET A 63 4.98 35.56 -3.66
CA MET A 63 6.22 36.32 -3.79
C MET A 63 6.00 37.82 -3.81
N VAL A 64 4.77 38.35 -3.89
CA VAL A 64 4.54 39.80 -4.13
C VAL A 64 3.24 40.30 -3.48
N ARG A 65 3.28 41.64 -3.22
CA ARG A 65 2.25 42.54 -2.74
C ARG A 65 0.83 42.28 -3.30
N SER A 66 -0.18 42.76 -2.58
CA SER A 66 -1.61 42.60 -2.83
C SER A 66 -2.12 43.05 -4.19
N ASP A 67 -1.34 43.73 -5.02
CA ASP A 67 -1.72 44.27 -6.31
C ASP A 67 -1.41 43.35 -7.52
N ALA A 68 -0.59 42.32 -7.34
CA ALA A 68 -0.19 41.45 -8.44
C ALA A 68 -1.38 40.75 -9.14
N LEU A 69 -2.41 40.37 -8.39
CA LEU A 69 -3.59 39.71 -8.93
C LEU A 69 -4.46 40.69 -9.73
N SER A 70 -4.65 41.92 -9.23
CA SER A 70 -5.40 42.95 -9.93
C SER A 70 -4.69 43.40 -11.21
N ARG A 71 -3.36 43.56 -11.18
CA ARG A 71 -2.54 43.85 -12.36
C ARG A 71 -2.58 42.70 -13.38
N SER A 72 -2.52 41.47 -12.92
CA SER A 72 -2.69 40.30 -13.79
C SER A 72 -4.05 40.33 -14.51
N ARG A 73 -5.13 40.62 -13.77
CA ARG A 73 -6.46 40.78 -14.34
C ARG A 73 -6.50 41.86 -15.41
N ALA A 74 -6.02 43.07 -15.09
CA ALA A 74 -6.00 44.20 -16.04
C ALA A 74 -5.18 43.85 -17.30
N ALA A 75 -4.06 43.18 -17.18
CA ALA A 75 -3.25 42.76 -18.31
C ALA A 75 -3.99 41.76 -19.21
N PHE A 76 -4.68 40.74 -18.63
CA PHE A 76 -5.48 39.81 -19.43
C PHE A 76 -6.75 40.44 -20.01
N GLU A 77 -7.43 41.36 -19.31
CA GLU A 77 -8.55 42.14 -19.86
C GLU A 77 -8.06 42.92 -21.08
N ARG A 78 -6.92 43.60 -20.97
CA ARG A 78 -6.35 44.31 -22.11
C ARG A 78 -5.94 43.38 -23.25
N ALA A 79 -5.41 42.21 -22.95
CA ALA A 79 -5.09 41.21 -23.98
C ALA A 79 -6.35 40.72 -24.73
N THR A 80 -7.51 40.55 -24.05
CA THR A 80 -8.77 40.14 -24.67
C THR A 80 -9.44 41.27 -25.48
N GLU A 81 -9.21 42.53 -25.11
CA GLU A 81 -9.67 43.69 -25.90
C GLU A 81 -8.86 43.83 -27.22
N LEU A 82 -7.55 43.64 -27.15
CA LEU A 82 -6.65 43.76 -28.31
C LEU A 82 -6.75 42.59 -29.28
N ALA A 83 -6.99 41.37 -28.76
CA ALA A 83 -7.10 40.14 -29.54
C ALA A 83 -8.24 39.26 -29.01
N PRO A 84 -9.52 39.62 -29.28
CA PRO A 84 -10.68 38.87 -28.81
C PRO A 84 -10.78 37.46 -29.42
N ASP A 85 -10.08 37.22 -30.49
CA ASP A 85 -9.93 35.93 -31.19
C ASP A 85 -8.72 35.10 -30.67
N SER A 86 -8.04 35.57 -29.63
CA SER A 86 -6.96 34.82 -28.96
C SER A 86 -7.46 34.11 -27.71
N ALA A 87 -7.47 32.78 -27.72
CA ALA A 87 -7.89 31.97 -26.57
C ALA A 87 -6.97 32.15 -25.34
N ALA A 88 -5.72 32.55 -25.52
CA ALA A 88 -4.73 32.68 -24.42
C ALA A 88 -5.10 33.80 -23.43
N GLY A 89 -5.63 34.92 -23.92
CA GLY A 89 -6.13 36.01 -23.07
C GLY A 89 -7.31 35.59 -22.20
N TRP A 90 -8.29 34.96 -22.81
CA TRP A 90 -9.51 34.46 -22.12
C TRP A 90 -9.17 33.39 -21.08
N LEU A 91 -8.26 32.46 -21.43
CA LEU A 91 -7.78 31.44 -20.49
C LEU A 91 -7.08 32.08 -19.28
N GLY A 92 -6.17 33.02 -19.51
CA GLY A 92 -5.45 33.71 -18.43
C GLY A 92 -6.39 34.50 -17.53
N LEU A 93 -7.41 35.14 -18.10
CA LEU A 93 -8.43 35.85 -17.33
C LEU A 93 -9.24 34.87 -16.45
N ALA A 94 -9.62 33.72 -16.99
CA ALA A 94 -10.29 32.67 -16.22
C ALA A 94 -9.42 32.14 -15.06
N GLU A 95 -8.14 31.91 -15.31
CA GLU A 95 -7.17 31.50 -14.29
C GLU A 95 -6.98 32.56 -13.18
N THR A 96 -7.00 33.83 -13.55
CA THR A 96 -6.92 34.95 -12.60
C THR A 96 -8.16 35.03 -11.70
N HIS A 97 -9.36 34.87 -12.27
CA HIS A 97 -10.59 34.79 -11.48
C HIS A 97 -10.61 33.53 -10.58
N ARG A 98 -10.07 32.42 -11.06
CA ARG A 98 -9.93 31.20 -10.25
C ARG A 98 -8.98 31.42 -9.06
N ALA A 99 -7.90 32.15 -9.26
CA ALA A 99 -6.96 32.52 -8.21
C ALA A 99 -7.57 33.47 -7.17
N ALA A 100 -8.44 34.38 -7.59
CA ALA A 100 -9.16 35.29 -6.68
C ALA A 100 -10.09 34.55 -5.70
N GLY A 101 -10.77 33.51 -6.18
CA GLY A 101 -11.55 32.60 -5.35
C GLY A 101 -12.84 33.17 -4.74
N ASP A 102 -13.15 34.45 -4.94
CA ASP A 102 -14.40 35.08 -4.49
C ASP A 102 -15.62 34.60 -5.30
N ILE A 103 -16.84 34.85 -4.81
CA ILE A 103 -18.09 34.36 -5.40
C ILE A 103 -18.29 34.86 -6.82
N LEU A 104 -18.07 36.16 -7.04
CA LEU A 104 -18.26 36.77 -8.36
C LEU A 104 -17.26 36.20 -9.36
N SER A 105 -16.02 36.06 -8.94
CA SER A 105 -14.98 35.42 -9.74
C SER A 105 -15.34 33.98 -10.11
N ARG A 106 -15.94 33.19 -9.22
CA ARG A 106 -16.36 31.82 -9.54
C ARG A 106 -17.41 31.73 -10.63
N ILE A 107 -18.37 32.67 -10.63
CA ILE A 107 -19.38 32.75 -11.69
C ILE A 107 -18.72 33.05 -13.04
N GLN A 108 -17.71 33.93 -13.05
CA GLN A 108 -16.99 34.32 -14.26
C GLN A 108 -16.14 33.21 -14.84
N VAL A 109 -15.49 32.38 -14.00
CA VAL A 109 -14.57 31.30 -14.46
C VAL A 109 -15.21 30.42 -15.53
N GLY A 110 -16.46 29.96 -15.32
CA GLY A 110 -17.15 29.11 -16.29
C GLY A 110 -17.38 29.81 -17.63
N ARG A 111 -17.86 31.05 -17.60
CA ARG A 111 -18.13 31.85 -18.81
C ARG A 111 -16.87 32.15 -19.61
N LEU A 112 -15.80 32.48 -18.90
CA LEU A 112 -14.49 32.77 -19.49
C LEU A 112 -13.83 31.54 -20.13
N LEU A 113 -13.94 30.36 -19.47
CA LEU A 113 -13.48 29.11 -20.05
C LEU A 113 -14.31 28.64 -21.24
N ASP A 114 -15.64 28.85 -21.21
CA ASP A 114 -16.52 28.55 -22.37
C ASP A 114 -16.16 29.49 -23.53
N ARG A 115 -15.91 30.79 -23.26
CA ARG A 115 -15.47 31.75 -24.29
C ARG A 115 -14.09 31.38 -24.85
N ALA A 116 -13.13 31.07 -23.99
CA ALA A 116 -11.81 30.61 -24.42
C ALA A 116 -11.91 29.37 -25.32
N TRP A 117 -12.82 28.45 -25.00
CA TRP A 117 -13.03 27.24 -25.78
C TRP A 117 -13.66 27.54 -27.15
N GLU A 118 -14.70 28.39 -27.22
CA GLU A 118 -15.30 28.83 -28.50
C GLU A 118 -14.22 29.43 -29.42
N VAL A 119 -13.39 30.33 -28.89
CA VAL A 119 -12.31 30.95 -29.64
C VAL A 119 -11.28 29.92 -30.09
N ALA A 120 -10.90 28.96 -29.20
CA ALA A 120 -9.94 27.92 -29.55
C ALA A 120 -10.45 26.94 -30.63
N GLN A 121 -11.76 26.72 -30.71
CA GLN A 121 -12.37 25.91 -31.77
C GLN A 121 -12.30 26.60 -33.13
N SER A 122 -12.54 27.93 -33.15
CA SER A 122 -12.55 28.71 -34.37
C SER A 122 -11.10 29.02 -34.86
N ASN A 123 -10.15 29.11 -33.94
CA ASN A 123 -8.77 29.40 -34.23
C ASN A 123 -7.84 28.49 -33.36
N PRO A 124 -7.65 27.22 -33.78
CA PRO A 124 -6.92 26.24 -32.99
C PRO A 124 -5.40 26.55 -33.00
N GLY A 125 -5.00 27.55 -32.25
CA GLY A 125 -3.60 27.84 -31.96
C GLY A 125 -2.97 26.82 -30.97
N THR A 126 -1.69 27.06 -30.62
CA THR A 126 -0.91 26.19 -29.71
C THR A 126 -1.54 26.00 -28.32
N VAL A 127 -2.45 26.89 -27.92
CA VAL A 127 -3.14 26.88 -26.60
C VAL A 127 -4.47 26.12 -26.59
N GLY A 128 -4.96 25.65 -27.74
CA GLY A 128 -6.28 25.03 -27.84
C GLY A 128 -6.45 23.81 -26.96
N ALA A 129 -5.42 22.96 -26.87
CA ALA A 129 -5.44 21.77 -26.01
C ALA A 129 -5.42 22.14 -24.51
N ASP A 130 -4.67 23.18 -24.12
CA ASP A 130 -4.66 23.67 -22.72
C ASP A 130 -6.02 24.25 -22.32
N VAL A 131 -6.65 25.01 -23.19
CA VAL A 131 -7.99 25.58 -22.97
C VAL A 131 -9.01 24.48 -22.78
N ALA A 132 -9.02 23.48 -23.67
CA ALA A 132 -9.92 22.35 -23.56
C ALA A 132 -9.70 21.56 -22.27
N TYR A 133 -8.45 21.35 -21.88
CA TYR A 133 -8.08 20.71 -20.62
C TYR A 133 -8.62 21.46 -19.40
N GLN A 134 -8.41 22.78 -19.31
CA GLN A 134 -8.89 23.59 -18.18
C GLN A 134 -10.43 23.67 -18.14
N ALA A 135 -11.07 23.80 -19.29
CA ALA A 135 -12.51 23.79 -19.38
C ALA A 135 -13.12 22.44 -18.97
N ALA A 136 -12.48 21.33 -19.37
CA ALA A 136 -12.90 20.00 -18.95
C ALA A 136 -12.74 19.78 -17.43
N ARG A 137 -11.60 20.21 -16.85
CA ARG A 137 -11.40 20.17 -15.40
C ARG A 137 -12.49 20.93 -14.64
N TYR A 138 -12.80 22.14 -15.09
CA TYR A 138 -13.86 22.94 -14.46
C TYR A 138 -15.22 22.23 -14.52
N ARG A 139 -15.57 21.59 -15.64
CA ARG A 139 -16.80 20.81 -15.77
C ARG A 139 -16.79 19.60 -14.84
N TRP A 140 -15.67 18.91 -14.71
CA TRP A 140 -15.57 17.80 -13.77
C TRP A 140 -15.70 18.23 -12.30
N GLU A 141 -15.08 19.36 -11.92
CA GLU A 141 -15.26 19.95 -10.58
C GLU A 141 -16.73 20.31 -10.29
N ARG A 142 -17.45 20.80 -11.30
CA ARG A 142 -18.89 21.05 -11.20
C ARG A 142 -19.67 19.75 -11.01
N TYR A 143 -19.33 18.70 -11.74
CA TYR A 143 -19.93 17.38 -11.58
C TYR A 143 -19.75 16.89 -10.14
N GLU A 144 -18.54 16.93 -9.59
CA GLU A 144 -18.29 16.49 -8.20
C GLU A 144 -19.15 17.25 -7.18
N GLY A 145 -19.38 18.54 -7.39
CA GLY A 145 -20.24 19.34 -6.54
C GLY A 145 -21.72 19.01 -6.63
N ARG A 146 -22.13 18.24 -7.64
CA ARG A 146 -23.53 17.88 -7.90
C ARG A 146 -23.81 16.39 -7.77
N ALA A 147 -22.83 15.56 -8.14
CA ALA A 147 -22.94 14.11 -8.06
C ALA A 147 -22.92 13.62 -6.62
N ASN A 148 -23.63 12.53 -6.35
CA ASN A 148 -23.76 11.95 -5.01
C ASN A 148 -24.17 12.97 -3.94
N ARG A 149 -24.98 13.94 -4.34
CA ARG A 149 -25.41 15.02 -3.46
C ARG A 149 -26.43 14.52 -2.47
N TYR A 150 -26.18 14.80 -1.23
CA TYR A 150 -27.11 14.60 -0.15
C TYR A 150 -27.59 15.96 0.35
N LEU A 151 -28.91 16.17 0.37
CA LEU A 151 -29.49 17.38 0.92
C LEU A 151 -29.46 17.29 2.44
N PHE A 152 -28.71 18.19 3.06
CA PHE A 152 -28.53 18.23 4.50
C PHE A 152 -28.70 19.61 5.08
N ASN A 153 -29.39 19.69 6.21
CA ASN A 153 -29.18 20.75 7.19
C ASN A 153 -28.05 20.31 8.12
N LEU A 154 -26.80 20.54 7.70
CA LEU A 154 -25.64 20.28 8.53
C LEU A 154 -25.35 21.50 9.38
N ASP A 155 -25.57 21.37 10.68
CA ASP A 155 -24.89 22.20 11.65
C ASP A 155 -23.39 21.92 11.57
N ALA A 156 -22.58 22.96 11.40
CA ALA A 156 -21.11 22.83 11.34
C ALA A 156 -20.53 22.13 12.58
N ARG A 157 -21.27 22.08 13.69
CA ARG A 157 -20.93 21.36 14.92
C ARG A 157 -21.05 19.84 14.79
N THR A 158 -21.89 19.32 13.88
CA THR A 158 -22.06 17.89 13.62
C THR A 158 -20.92 17.27 12.82
N LEU A 159 -20.07 18.09 12.24
CA LEU A 159 -18.86 17.66 11.50
C LEU A 159 -17.59 17.87 12.34
N SER A 160 -17.72 17.97 13.67
CA SER A 160 -16.55 18.06 14.54
C SER A 160 -15.67 16.80 14.41
N PRO A 161 -14.36 16.93 14.67
CA PRO A 161 -13.44 15.78 14.66
C PRO A 161 -13.91 14.64 15.57
N GLU A 162 -14.59 14.96 16.69
CA GLU A 162 -15.13 13.98 17.62
C GLU A 162 -16.26 13.15 16.96
N VAL A 163 -17.13 13.78 16.17
CA VAL A 163 -18.19 13.07 15.42
C VAL A 163 -17.60 12.26 14.27
N LEU A 164 -16.58 12.79 13.61
CA LEU A 164 -15.89 12.06 12.52
C LEU A 164 -15.03 10.89 13.04
N LEU A 165 -14.64 10.92 14.32
CA LEU A 165 -13.87 9.88 15.00
C LEU A 165 -14.74 9.03 15.95
N GLY A 166 -16.04 9.35 16.08
CA GLY A 166 -17.01 8.63 16.91
C GLY A 166 -17.37 7.24 16.36
N ASP A 167 -18.27 6.54 17.04
CA ASP A 167 -18.72 5.20 16.66
C ASP A 167 -19.31 5.21 15.24
N TRP A 168 -18.74 4.35 14.39
CA TRP A 168 -19.18 4.19 12.98
C TRP A 168 -20.68 3.91 12.85
N ARG A 169 -21.26 3.13 13.76
CA ARG A 169 -22.68 2.79 13.74
C ARG A 169 -23.57 4.01 13.97
N GLU A 170 -23.17 4.91 14.87
CA GLU A 170 -23.91 6.16 15.11
C GLU A 170 -23.90 7.06 13.88
N VAL A 171 -22.78 7.11 13.17
CA VAL A 171 -22.66 7.91 11.94
C VAL A 171 -23.37 7.26 10.78
N GLN A 172 -23.29 5.93 10.60
CA GLN A 172 -24.10 5.22 9.62
C GLN A 172 -25.60 5.41 9.86
N ASP A 173 -26.04 5.29 11.11
CA ASP A 173 -27.42 5.48 11.49
C ASP A 173 -27.87 6.94 11.32
N PHE A 174 -26.97 7.88 11.57
CA PHE A 174 -27.21 9.29 11.30
C PHE A 174 -27.37 9.54 9.80
N PHE A 175 -26.45 9.04 8.98
CA PHE A 175 -26.50 9.13 7.53
C PHE A 175 -27.75 8.40 6.96
N ALA A 176 -28.07 7.22 7.44
CA ALA A 176 -29.24 6.45 6.98
C ALA A 176 -30.59 7.13 7.34
N ARG A 177 -30.67 7.83 8.45
CA ARG A 177 -31.91 8.50 8.93
C ARG A 177 -32.12 9.88 8.33
N GLN A 178 -31.07 10.60 7.97
CA GLN A 178 -31.15 12.01 7.55
C GLN A 178 -30.93 12.22 6.05
N VAL A 179 -30.57 11.18 5.30
CA VAL A 179 -30.16 11.31 3.92
C VAL A 179 -31.29 10.93 2.97
N ARG A 180 -31.88 11.88 2.29
CA ARG A 180 -32.58 11.62 1.04
C ARG A 180 -31.60 11.76 -0.11
N ARG A 181 -31.27 10.63 -0.73
CA ARG A 181 -30.52 10.64 -1.99
C ARG A 181 -31.31 11.42 -3.03
N ASP A 182 -30.70 12.40 -3.65
CA ASP A 182 -31.30 13.04 -4.81
C ASP A 182 -31.51 11.98 -5.90
N PRO A 183 -32.77 11.69 -6.33
CA PRO A 183 -33.07 10.59 -7.26
C PRO A 183 -32.55 10.82 -8.67
N GLY A 184 -32.02 12.02 -9.00
CA GLY A 184 -31.33 12.34 -10.24
C GLY A 184 -29.83 12.05 -10.12
N ASN A 185 -29.12 11.89 -11.24
CA ASN A 185 -27.66 12.01 -11.30
C ASN A 185 -27.33 13.42 -11.81
N PRO A 186 -27.54 14.47 -10.99
CA PRO A 186 -27.41 15.85 -11.44
C PRO A 186 -25.95 16.11 -11.76
N GLY A 187 -25.67 16.48 -13.01
CA GLY A 187 -24.33 16.82 -13.45
C GLY A 187 -23.67 15.81 -14.40
N SER A 188 -24.32 14.69 -14.74
CA SER A 188 -23.80 13.77 -15.77
C SER A 188 -23.46 14.50 -17.08
N GLU A 189 -24.25 15.50 -17.45
CA GLU A 189 -24.03 16.40 -18.59
C GLU A 189 -22.70 17.18 -18.50
N ASP A 190 -22.28 17.58 -17.27
CA ASP A 190 -20.99 18.24 -17.07
C ASP A 190 -19.83 17.25 -17.30
N LEU A 191 -20.00 15.97 -16.93
CA LEU A 191 -19.01 14.95 -17.15
C LEU A 191 -18.90 14.55 -18.63
N ASP A 192 -20.05 14.47 -19.33
CA ASP A 192 -20.10 14.26 -20.78
C ASP A 192 -19.43 15.40 -21.53
N ALA A 193 -19.74 16.65 -21.16
CA ALA A 193 -19.10 17.82 -21.72
C ALA A 193 -17.59 17.89 -21.44
N ALA A 194 -17.14 17.41 -20.27
CA ALA A 194 -15.72 17.29 -19.95
C ALA A 194 -15.04 16.27 -20.88
N GLU A 195 -15.65 15.10 -21.06
CA GLU A 195 -15.12 14.06 -21.95
C GLU A 195 -15.01 14.56 -23.40
N ASP A 196 -16.06 15.18 -23.94
CA ASP A 196 -16.09 15.71 -25.31
C ASP A 196 -14.99 16.76 -25.53
N ARG A 197 -14.74 17.63 -24.54
CA ARG A 197 -13.67 18.62 -24.60
C ARG A 197 -12.28 17.98 -24.58
N LEU A 198 -12.07 16.98 -23.72
CA LEU A 198 -10.79 16.25 -23.67
C LEU A 198 -10.51 15.49 -24.98
N ARG A 199 -11.53 14.85 -25.55
CA ARG A 199 -11.41 14.20 -26.88
C ARG A 199 -11.11 15.21 -27.98
N SER A 200 -11.75 16.37 -27.92
CA SER A 200 -11.50 17.46 -28.88
C SER A 200 -10.06 18.01 -28.73
N ALA A 201 -9.58 18.16 -27.50
CA ALA A 201 -8.20 18.57 -27.26
C ALA A 201 -7.18 17.57 -27.83
N LEU A 202 -7.42 16.27 -27.70
CA LEU A 202 -6.53 15.24 -28.29
C LEU A 202 -6.61 15.20 -29.81
N ARG A 203 -7.73 15.63 -30.44
CA ARG A 203 -7.75 15.82 -31.90
C ARG A 203 -6.84 16.99 -32.34
N LEU A 204 -6.77 18.05 -31.52
CA LEU A 204 -5.87 19.19 -31.79
C LEU A 204 -4.41 18.87 -31.50
N ASN A 205 -4.14 18.16 -30.41
CA ASN A 205 -2.80 17.73 -30.02
C ASN A 205 -2.85 16.30 -29.46
N PRO A 206 -2.60 15.29 -30.30
CA PRO A 206 -2.74 13.87 -29.91
C PRO A 206 -1.76 13.41 -28.83
N VAL A 207 -0.68 14.14 -28.60
CA VAL A 207 0.36 13.83 -27.59
C VAL A 207 0.28 14.75 -26.37
N HIS A 208 -0.80 15.54 -26.21
CA HIS A 208 -0.97 16.42 -25.06
C HIS A 208 -1.18 15.63 -23.78
N LEU A 209 -0.10 15.36 -23.03
CA LEU A 209 -0.06 14.49 -21.89
C LEU A 209 -1.06 14.86 -20.77
N PRO A 210 -1.23 16.15 -20.38
CA PRO A 210 -2.22 16.52 -19.37
C PRO A 210 -3.65 16.10 -19.76
N THR A 211 -4.03 16.31 -21.02
CA THR A 211 -5.36 15.93 -21.55
C THR A 211 -5.54 14.42 -21.59
N ALA A 212 -4.54 13.69 -22.12
CA ALA A 212 -4.58 12.23 -22.20
C ALA A 212 -4.69 11.61 -20.77
N GLY A 213 -3.96 12.17 -19.83
CA GLY A 213 -4.00 11.74 -18.43
C GLY A 213 -5.38 11.98 -17.78
N LEU A 214 -5.94 13.17 -17.94
CA LEU A 214 -7.25 13.49 -17.38
C LEU A 214 -8.36 12.65 -18.03
N LEU A 215 -8.30 12.42 -19.36
CA LEU A 215 -9.26 11.55 -20.04
C LEU A 215 -9.12 10.09 -19.61
N THR A 216 -7.89 9.58 -19.45
CA THR A 216 -7.63 8.23 -18.93
C THR A 216 -8.31 8.03 -17.57
N VAL A 217 -8.14 8.99 -16.65
CA VAL A 217 -8.75 8.93 -15.33
C VAL A 217 -10.27 9.07 -15.38
N LEU A 218 -10.80 9.97 -16.23
CA LEU A 218 -12.24 10.16 -16.42
C LEU A 218 -12.92 8.89 -16.94
N LEU A 219 -12.34 8.25 -17.95
CA LEU A 219 -12.82 6.96 -18.46
C LEU A 219 -12.81 5.90 -17.37
N GLY A 220 -11.76 5.87 -16.56
CA GLY A 220 -11.65 4.96 -15.42
C GLY A 220 -12.73 5.18 -14.36
N GLU A 221 -13.03 6.42 -13.99
CA GLU A 221 -14.12 6.77 -13.06
C GLU A 221 -15.51 6.36 -13.60
N ARG A 222 -15.64 6.27 -14.91
CA ARG A 222 -16.84 5.76 -15.59
C ARG A 222 -16.83 4.23 -15.80
N GLY A 223 -15.86 3.51 -15.26
CA GLY A 223 -15.69 2.05 -15.43
C GLY A 223 -15.17 1.60 -16.80
N ARG A 224 -14.76 2.55 -17.66
CA ARG A 224 -14.37 2.31 -19.06
C ARG A 224 -12.83 2.15 -19.20
N TRP A 225 -12.23 1.30 -18.35
CA TRP A 225 -10.77 1.09 -18.32
C TRP A 225 -10.20 0.46 -19.59
N GLU A 226 -10.96 -0.38 -20.31
CA GLU A 226 -10.51 -0.93 -21.58
C GLU A 226 -10.34 0.17 -22.65
N GLU A 227 -11.23 1.13 -22.68
CA GLU A 227 -11.11 2.28 -23.61
C GLU A 227 -9.95 3.19 -23.20
N ALA A 228 -9.71 3.38 -21.90
CA ALA A 228 -8.53 4.08 -21.41
C ALA A 228 -7.24 3.33 -21.81
N LEU A 229 -7.27 2.01 -21.82
CA LEU A 229 -6.15 1.18 -22.28
C LEU A 229 -5.85 1.38 -23.78
N GLU A 230 -6.88 1.45 -24.62
CA GLU A 230 -6.73 1.75 -26.05
C GLU A 230 -6.16 3.15 -26.28
N LEU A 231 -6.70 4.15 -25.58
CA LEU A 231 -6.20 5.53 -25.62
C LEU A 231 -4.72 5.61 -25.28
N THR A 232 -4.32 5.00 -24.16
CA THR A 232 -2.92 5.03 -23.70
C THR A 232 -1.99 4.22 -24.60
N GLN A 233 -2.49 3.18 -25.27
CA GLN A 233 -1.74 2.45 -26.30
C GLN A 233 -1.47 3.32 -27.53
N GLN A 234 -2.45 4.10 -27.96
CA GLN A 234 -2.26 5.04 -29.08
C GLN A 234 -1.26 6.12 -28.69
N LEU A 235 -1.35 6.65 -27.48
CA LEU A 235 -0.43 7.67 -26.98
C LEU A 235 1.03 7.17 -26.97
N VAL A 236 1.29 5.95 -26.49
CA VAL A 236 2.63 5.35 -26.48
C VAL A 236 3.15 5.13 -27.91
N ARG A 237 2.28 4.75 -28.87
CA ARG A 237 2.70 4.63 -30.28
C ARG A 237 3.11 5.96 -30.89
N GLN A 238 2.44 7.06 -30.51
CA GLN A 238 2.73 8.40 -31.03
C GLN A 238 3.91 9.06 -30.30
N ALA A 239 4.12 8.73 -29.04
CA ALA A 239 5.20 9.28 -28.20
C ALA A 239 5.93 8.16 -27.42
N PRO A 240 6.69 7.28 -28.11
CA PRO A 240 7.30 6.10 -27.49
C PRO A 240 8.40 6.44 -26.47
N ASP A 241 8.98 7.62 -26.55
CA ASP A 241 10.00 8.12 -25.63
C ASP A 241 9.43 8.97 -24.49
N SER A 242 8.09 9.09 -24.41
CA SER A 242 7.43 9.82 -23.32
C SER A 242 7.26 8.93 -22.10
N GLY A 243 8.02 9.18 -21.03
CA GLY A 243 7.85 8.52 -19.73
C GLY A 243 6.44 8.68 -19.15
N GLY A 244 5.82 9.86 -19.35
CA GLY A 244 4.43 10.11 -18.94
C GLY A 244 3.40 9.27 -19.70
N ALA A 245 3.60 9.04 -21.01
CA ALA A 245 2.73 8.15 -21.79
C ALA A 245 2.79 6.71 -21.30
N TRP A 246 3.99 6.20 -21.01
CA TRP A 246 4.18 4.87 -20.43
C TRP A 246 3.60 4.76 -19.03
N ALA A 247 3.68 5.81 -18.21
CA ALA A 247 3.06 5.84 -16.88
C ALA A 247 1.53 5.71 -16.97
N LEU A 248 0.88 6.45 -17.87
CA LEU A 248 -0.57 6.33 -18.13
C LEU A 248 -0.95 4.93 -18.63
N ARG A 249 -0.15 4.36 -19.52
CA ARG A 249 -0.37 2.99 -19.96
C ARG A 249 -0.26 1.99 -18.80
N GLY A 250 0.73 2.16 -17.93
CA GLY A 250 0.89 1.35 -16.73
C GLY A 250 -0.32 1.43 -15.79
N LEU A 251 -0.87 2.62 -15.60
CA LEU A 251 -2.12 2.83 -14.86
C LEU A 251 -3.27 2.04 -15.50
N ALA A 252 -3.53 2.20 -16.79
CA ALA A 252 -4.64 1.53 -17.47
C ALA A 252 -4.50 -0.01 -17.44
N LEU A 253 -3.28 -0.53 -17.63
CA LEU A 253 -2.98 -1.95 -17.53
C LEU A 253 -3.23 -2.49 -16.11
N SER A 254 -2.84 -1.74 -15.07
CA SER A 254 -3.07 -2.16 -13.69
C SER A 254 -4.56 -2.25 -13.34
N ARG A 255 -5.37 -1.33 -13.87
CA ARG A 255 -6.82 -1.29 -13.63
C ARG A 255 -7.61 -2.31 -14.46
N THR A 256 -6.99 -2.91 -15.48
CA THR A 256 -7.55 -4.02 -16.27
C THR A 256 -6.96 -5.38 -15.86
N SER A 257 -6.42 -5.49 -14.65
CA SER A 257 -5.82 -6.72 -14.07
C SER A 257 -4.64 -7.30 -14.87
N ARG A 258 -4.03 -6.51 -15.74
CA ARG A 258 -2.84 -6.91 -16.54
C ARG A 258 -1.55 -6.51 -15.80
N THR A 259 -1.41 -6.94 -14.54
CA THR A 259 -0.40 -6.44 -13.59
C THR A 259 1.05 -6.64 -14.07
N GLY A 260 1.36 -7.75 -14.71
CA GLY A 260 2.71 -7.99 -15.28
C GLY A 260 3.07 -6.99 -16.38
N ALA A 261 2.14 -6.73 -17.31
CA ALA A 261 2.33 -5.71 -18.33
C ALA A 261 2.34 -4.28 -17.75
N ALA A 262 1.56 -4.04 -16.68
CA ALA A 262 1.58 -2.78 -15.96
C ALA A 262 2.96 -2.53 -15.32
N GLN A 263 3.56 -3.54 -14.68
CA GLN A 263 4.91 -3.44 -14.13
C GLN A 263 5.93 -3.04 -15.20
N GLN A 264 5.92 -3.74 -16.33
CA GLN A 264 6.83 -3.43 -17.44
C GLN A 264 6.64 -1.99 -17.97
N ALA A 265 5.40 -1.54 -18.13
CA ALA A 265 5.09 -0.20 -18.59
C ALA A 265 5.54 0.87 -17.59
N LEU A 266 5.33 0.65 -16.28
CA LEU A 266 5.76 1.57 -15.23
C LEU A 266 7.29 1.60 -15.08
N ASP A 267 7.97 0.47 -15.20
CA ASP A 267 9.43 0.41 -15.20
C ASP A 267 10.01 1.15 -16.41
N ARG A 268 9.39 1.00 -17.58
CA ARG A 268 9.73 1.78 -18.78
C ARG A 268 9.51 3.28 -18.56
N ALA A 269 8.39 3.66 -17.94
CA ALA A 269 8.14 5.06 -17.58
C ALA A 269 9.26 5.64 -16.71
N LEU A 270 9.62 4.93 -15.63
CA LEU A 270 10.70 5.35 -14.72
C LEU A 270 12.06 5.50 -15.42
N SER A 271 12.34 4.68 -16.44
CA SER A 271 13.59 4.76 -17.22
C SER A 271 13.63 5.94 -18.18
N LEU A 272 12.46 6.44 -18.61
CA LEU A 272 12.33 7.54 -19.58
C LEU A 272 12.09 8.92 -18.93
N LEU A 273 11.56 8.93 -17.70
CA LEU A 273 11.35 10.18 -16.96
C LEU A 273 12.66 10.84 -16.56
N PRO A 274 12.70 12.18 -16.46
CA PRO A 274 13.79 12.89 -15.81
C PRO A 274 14.04 12.30 -14.41
N PRO A 275 15.31 12.27 -13.94
CA PRO A 275 15.66 11.63 -12.67
C PRO A 275 14.84 12.12 -11.47
N ASP A 276 14.55 13.42 -11.37
CA ASP A 276 13.75 14.01 -10.28
C ASP A 276 12.28 13.59 -10.35
N ASP A 277 11.72 13.53 -11.56
CA ASP A 277 10.34 13.08 -11.77
C ASP A 277 10.20 11.57 -11.47
N ALA A 278 11.18 10.77 -11.91
CA ALA A 278 11.24 9.34 -11.61
C ALA A 278 11.38 9.10 -10.09
N ALA A 279 12.24 9.87 -9.40
CA ALA A 279 12.40 9.79 -7.95
C ALA A 279 11.10 10.19 -7.23
N THR A 280 10.42 11.22 -7.72
CA THR A 280 9.13 11.65 -7.19
C THR A 280 8.05 10.58 -7.39
N LEU A 281 7.99 9.93 -8.56
CA LEU A 281 6.99 8.91 -8.88
C LEU A 281 7.14 7.66 -7.99
N ARG A 282 8.36 7.23 -7.67
CA ARG A 282 8.60 6.04 -6.83
C ARG A 282 8.67 6.33 -5.33
N SER A 283 8.57 7.60 -4.90
CA SER A 283 8.80 8.03 -3.52
C SER A 283 7.89 7.31 -2.52
N LEU A 284 8.48 6.84 -1.42
CA LEU A 284 7.76 6.24 -0.29
C LEU A 284 7.11 7.28 0.63
N GLN A 285 7.41 8.56 0.48
CA GLN A 285 6.94 9.60 1.40
C GLN A 285 5.44 9.54 1.70
N PRO A 286 4.53 9.28 0.71
CA PRO A 286 3.10 9.21 1.00
C PRO A 286 2.67 8.07 1.92
N VAL A 287 3.49 7.02 2.06
CA VAL A 287 3.17 5.83 2.85
C VAL A 287 3.94 5.73 4.17
N LEU A 288 4.86 6.66 4.41
CA LEU A 288 5.62 6.72 5.66
C LEU A 288 4.73 7.09 6.84
N ARG A 289 5.16 6.70 8.06
CA ARG A 289 4.58 7.20 9.29
C ARG A 289 5.21 8.56 9.64
N PRO A 290 4.53 9.44 10.38
CA PRO A 290 5.06 10.75 10.74
C PRO A 290 6.45 10.72 11.38
N ARG A 291 6.71 9.72 12.23
CA ARG A 291 8.01 9.50 12.88
C ARG A 291 9.15 9.18 11.89
N ASP A 292 8.83 8.63 10.73
CA ASP A 292 9.79 8.19 9.72
C ASP A 292 10.05 9.29 8.67
N GLU A 293 9.18 10.30 8.58
CA GLU A 293 9.29 11.40 7.60
C GLU A 293 10.56 12.23 7.80
N ALA A 294 10.90 12.57 9.06
CA ALA A 294 12.11 13.33 9.37
C ALA A 294 13.37 12.57 8.94
N ARG A 295 13.42 11.28 9.22
CA ARG A 295 14.50 10.40 8.80
C ARG A 295 14.59 10.33 7.27
N TRP A 296 13.46 10.15 6.59
CA TRP A 296 13.39 10.17 5.13
C TRP A 296 13.95 11.47 4.54
N GLY A 297 13.57 12.62 5.12
CA GLY A 297 14.03 13.93 4.71
C GLY A 297 15.57 14.10 4.79
N SER A 298 16.21 13.44 5.77
CA SER A 298 17.67 13.52 5.98
C SER A 298 18.48 12.56 5.11
N LEU A 299 17.86 11.62 4.41
CA LEU A 299 18.56 10.65 3.56
C LEU A 299 19.09 11.29 2.26
N THR A 300 20.26 10.83 1.83
CA THR A 300 20.77 11.14 0.49
C THR A 300 19.90 10.48 -0.60
N PRO A 301 19.92 10.96 -1.85
CA PRO A 301 19.17 10.33 -2.93
C PRO A 301 19.48 8.82 -3.11
N ALA A 302 20.75 8.44 -3.00
CA ALA A 302 21.16 7.03 -3.09
C ALA A 302 20.58 6.18 -1.94
N ALA A 303 20.63 6.71 -0.71
CA ALA A 303 20.06 6.03 0.45
C ALA A 303 18.52 5.90 0.36
N ARG A 304 17.83 6.90 -0.19
CA ARG A 304 16.39 6.81 -0.48
C ARG A 304 16.08 5.72 -1.50
N THR A 305 16.84 5.67 -2.59
CA THR A 305 16.67 4.62 -3.63
C THR A 305 16.88 3.22 -3.06
N GLU A 306 17.89 3.03 -2.20
CA GLU A 306 18.12 1.75 -1.54
C GLU A 306 17.00 1.39 -0.56
N LEU A 307 16.53 2.35 0.23
CA LEU A 307 15.40 2.12 1.13
C LEU A 307 14.09 1.80 0.36
N GLU A 308 13.84 2.47 -0.77
CA GLU A 308 12.74 2.14 -1.68
C GLU A 308 12.85 0.70 -2.18
N ARG A 309 14.04 0.28 -2.63
CA ARG A 309 14.28 -1.09 -3.08
C ARG A 309 13.96 -2.11 -1.99
N LEU A 310 14.48 -1.90 -0.79
CA LEU A 310 14.24 -2.77 0.37
C LEU A 310 12.76 -2.81 0.75
N TYR A 311 12.10 -1.66 0.80
CA TYR A 311 10.69 -1.55 1.13
C TYR A 311 9.83 -2.37 0.14
N TRP A 312 10.04 -2.19 -1.17
CA TRP A 312 9.26 -2.91 -2.17
C TRP A 312 9.57 -4.40 -2.19
N ALA A 313 10.82 -4.78 -1.93
CA ALA A 313 11.18 -6.20 -1.78
C ALA A 313 10.48 -6.83 -0.57
N ALA A 314 10.41 -6.12 0.56
CA ALA A 314 9.72 -6.61 1.76
C ALA A 314 8.19 -6.61 1.60
N ALA A 315 7.64 -5.60 0.94
CA ALA A 315 6.19 -5.43 0.76
C ALA A 315 5.59 -6.37 -0.30
N GLN A 316 6.41 -7.00 -1.15
CA GLN A 316 5.93 -7.91 -2.20
C GLN A 316 5.03 -9.01 -1.60
N PRO A 317 3.78 -9.17 -2.08
CA PRO A 317 2.85 -10.10 -1.45
C PRO A 317 3.22 -11.57 -1.66
N LEU A 318 3.77 -11.93 -2.82
CA LEU A 318 4.21 -13.27 -3.15
C LEU A 318 5.61 -13.24 -3.78
N TYR A 319 6.56 -13.97 -3.19
CA TYR A 319 7.90 -14.14 -3.77
C TYR A 319 7.94 -15.23 -4.86
N LEU A 320 6.91 -16.09 -4.93
CA LEU A 320 6.73 -17.01 -6.05
C LEU A 320 6.42 -16.27 -7.34
N ASP A 321 5.81 -15.10 -7.27
CA ASP A 321 5.58 -14.25 -8.43
C ASP A 321 6.76 -13.28 -8.64
N SER A 322 7.10 -13.01 -9.88
CA SER A 322 8.05 -11.96 -10.27
C SER A 322 7.43 -10.56 -10.25
N ILE A 323 6.11 -10.48 -10.12
CA ILE A 323 5.34 -9.24 -10.15
C ILE A 323 5.20 -8.70 -8.72
N ASN A 324 5.61 -7.45 -8.51
CA ASN A 324 5.37 -6.76 -7.25
C ASN A 324 4.05 -5.97 -7.32
N HIS A 325 2.94 -6.65 -7.02
CA HIS A 325 1.59 -6.09 -7.10
C HIS A 325 1.41 -4.82 -6.27
N ILE A 326 2.00 -4.76 -5.07
CA ILE A 326 1.91 -3.58 -4.20
C ILE A 326 2.67 -2.39 -4.79
N ARG A 327 3.86 -2.62 -5.35
CA ARG A 327 4.63 -1.57 -6.02
C ARG A 327 3.90 -1.06 -7.27
N VAL A 328 3.31 -1.96 -8.07
CA VAL A 328 2.51 -1.58 -9.23
C VAL A 328 1.33 -0.71 -8.83
N GLU A 329 0.58 -1.11 -7.78
CA GLU A 329 -0.54 -0.34 -7.26
C GLU A 329 -0.09 1.04 -6.73
N HIS A 330 1.02 1.11 -6.01
CA HIS A 330 1.56 2.39 -5.53
C HIS A 330 1.87 3.35 -6.69
N LEU A 331 2.59 2.88 -7.70
CA LEU A 331 2.92 3.68 -8.87
C LEU A 331 1.66 4.07 -9.66
N ALA A 332 0.71 3.15 -9.82
CA ALA A 332 -0.56 3.43 -10.48
C ALA A 332 -1.37 4.49 -9.72
N ARG A 333 -1.41 4.44 -8.38
CA ARG A 333 -2.03 5.49 -7.55
C ARG A 333 -1.35 6.83 -7.77
N ALA A 334 -0.03 6.87 -7.80
CA ALA A 334 0.72 8.10 -8.04
C ALA A 334 0.37 8.73 -9.39
N VAL A 335 0.33 7.94 -10.45
CA VAL A 335 -0.09 8.41 -11.79
C VAL A 335 -1.54 8.89 -11.77
N TYR A 336 -2.43 8.13 -11.15
CA TYR A 336 -3.85 8.49 -11.04
C TYR A 336 -4.05 9.84 -10.34
N VAL A 337 -3.48 10.01 -9.14
CA VAL A 337 -3.68 11.24 -8.36
C VAL A 337 -3.06 12.47 -9.02
N ASP A 338 -1.91 12.29 -9.69
CA ASP A 338 -1.23 13.39 -10.39
C ASP A 338 -2.04 13.92 -11.57
N HIS A 339 -2.81 13.09 -12.24
CA HIS A 339 -3.71 13.53 -13.30
C HIS A 339 -5.08 13.98 -12.78
N ARG A 340 -5.56 13.39 -11.69
CA ARG A 340 -6.88 13.68 -11.13
C ARG A 340 -6.92 14.99 -10.35
N TRP A 341 -5.94 15.23 -9.48
CA TRP A 341 -5.96 16.35 -8.52
C TRP A 341 -4.77 17.31 -8.64
N ARG A 342 -4.03 17.25 -9.73
CA ARG A 342 -2.97 18.24 -9.99
C ARG A 342 -3.52 19.66 -9.94
N ASP A 343 -2.80 20.57 -9.26
CA ASP A 343 -3.06 22.00 -9.33
C ASP A 343 -2.04 22.70 -10.25
N PRO A 344 -2.38 22.92 -11.53
CA PRO A 344 -1.45 23.56 -12.47
C PRO A 344 -1.12 25.00 -12.09
N LEU A 345 -2.08 25.72 -11.48
CA LEU A 345 -1.86 27.10 -11.06
C LEU A 345 -0.78 27.22 -10.00
N ARG A 346 -0.79 26.31 -9.01
CA ARG A 346 0.22 26.25 -7.94
C ARG A 346 1.44 25.40 -8.29
N ASN A 347 1.47 24.83 -9.48
CA ASN A 347 2.46 23.83 -9.89
C ASN A 347 2.63 22.72 -8.86
N MET A 348 1.51 22.31 -8.24
CA MET A 348 1.46 21.27 -7.22
C MET A 348 1.03 19.95 -7.86
N SER A 349 1.76 18.87 -7.59
CA SER A 349 1.38 17.54 -8.05
C SER A 349 0.11 17.07 -7.34
N GLY A 350 -0.65 16.19 -7.97
CA GLY A 350 -1.88 15.69 -7.37
C GLY A 350 -1.64 14.95 -6.05
N ARG A 351 -0.51 14.27 -5.92
CA ARG A 351 -0.11 13.56 -4.70
C ARG A 351 0.21 14.48 -3.51
N ASP A 352 0.51 15.76 -3.75
CA ASP A 352 0.78 16.75 -2.71
C ASP A 352 -0.50 17.40 -2.19
N THR A 353 -1.62 17.23 -2.89
CA THR A 353 -2.94 17.67 -2.43
C THR A 353 -3.44 16.78 -1.28
N GLU A 354 -4.35 17.29 -0.47
CA GLU A 354 -4.91 16.53 0.66
C GLU A 354 -5.59 15.24 0.20
N ARG A 355 -6.41 15.31 -0.86
CA ARG A 355 -7.03 14.13 -1.47
C ARG A 355 -6.00 13.15 -2.01
N GLY A 356 -5.00 13.66 -2.71
CA GLY A 356 -3.94 12.83 -3.26
C GLY A 356 -3.17 12.08 -2.20
N ARG A 357 -2.84 12.73 -1.07
CA ARG A 357 -2.17 12.10 0.08
C ARG A 357 -2.99 10.97 0.67
N VAL A 358 -4.28 11.19 0.88
CA VAL A 358 -5.20 10.16 1.39
C VAL A 358 -5.30 9.00 0.41
N TYR A 359 -5.50 9.28 -0.88
CA TYR A 359 -5.61 8.25 -1.91
C TYR A 359 -4.32 7.45 -2.09
N MET A 360 -3.16 8.10 -2.06
CA MET A 360 -1.86 7.42 -2.11
C MET A 360 -1.71 6.39 -0.99
N ARG A 361 -2.14 6.76 0.23
CA ARG A 361 -1.97 5.92 1.41
C ARG A 361 -3.04 4.83 1.53
N TYR A 362 -4.30 5.18 1.31
CA TYR A 362 -5.44 4.32 1.59
C TYR A 362 -6.15 3.79 0.33
N GLY A 363 -5.78 4.27 -0.87
CA GLY A 363 -6.43 3.90 -2.11
C GLY A 363 -7.75 4.63 -2.34
N PRO A 364 -8.59 4.12 -3.27
CA PRO A 364 -9.93 4.67 -3.48
C PRO A 364 -10.78 4.51 -2.21
N PRO A 365 -11.65 5.50 -1.89
CA PRO A 365 -12.61 5.33 -0.81
C PRO A 365 -13.63 4.25 -1.17
N ASP A 366 -14.14 3.56 -0.16
CA ASP A 366 -15.20 2.56 -0.37
C ASP A 366 -16.52 3.27 -0.76
N THR A 367 -16.74 4.48 -0.22
CA THR A 367 -17.88 5.34 -0.54
C THR A 367 -17.49 6.81 -0.45
N TRP A 368 -18.07 7.66 -1.28
CA TRP A 368 -17.96 9.10 -1.16
C TRP A 368 -19.29 9.82 -1.37
N ALA A 369 -19.44 10.97 -0.74
CA ALA A 369 -20.63 11.82 -0.85
C ALA A 369 -20.26 13.28 -0.86
N SER A 370 -21.06 14.11 -1.55
CA SER A 370 -21.02 15.56 -1.47
C SER A 370 -22.23 16.08 -0.72
N PHE A 371 -22.08 17.20 -0.01
CA PHE A 371 -23.15 17.79 0.80
C PHE A 371 -23.43 19.21 0.32
N GLU A 372 -24.71 19.56 0.17
CA GLU A 372 -25.10 20.95 0.04
C GLU A 372 -25.17 21.58 1.43
N GLY A 373 -24.41 22.62 1.67
CA GLY A 373 -24.56 23.45 2.86
C GLY A 373 -25.99 24.01 2.93
N GLY A 374 -26.70 23.72 4.00
CA GLY A 374 -28.04 24.27 4.22
C GLY A 374 -27.99 25.82 4.20
N ARG A 375 -29.07 26.44 3.80
CA ARG A 375 -29.22 27.90 3.95
C ARG A 375 -29.12 28.23 5.44
N LEU A 376 -28.18 29.09 5.81
CA LEU A 376 -28.09 29.73 7.12
C LEU A 376 -29.30 30.64 7.43
N SER A 377 -30.43 30.45 6.73
CA SER A 377 -31.63 31.28 6.91
C SER A 377 -32.39 30.99 8.22
N GLU A 378 -31.90 30.09 9.07
CA GLU A 378 -32.51 29.77 10.36
C GLU A 378 -31.61 30.14 11.57
N LEU A 379 -30.53 30.86 11.35
CA LEU A 379 -29.81 31.48 12.46
C LEU A 379 -30.56 32.73 12.92
N ASP A 380 -30.74 32.84 14.23
CA ASP A 380 -31.41 33.89 14.94
C ASP A 380 -31.07 35.29 14.36
N PRO A 381 -32.07 36.03 13.79
CA PRO A 381 -31.81 37.32 13.18
C PRO A 381 -31.34 38.40 14.17
N ASP A 382 -31.41 38.15 15.48
CA ASP A 382 -31.03 39.11 16.52
C ASP A 382 -29.58 38.91 17.03
N ALA A 383 -28.83 37.93 16.52
CA ALA A 383 -27.48 37.60 17.01
C ALA A 383 -26.34 38.02 16.04
N ALA A 384 -26.58 38.85 15.04
CA ALA A 384 -25.70 38.96 13.88
C ALA A 384 -24.77 40.18 13.93
N ASP A 385 -23.45 39.90 13.88
CA ASP A 385 -22.46 40.82 13.30
C ASP A 385 -22.44 40.63 11.78
N PRO A 386 -22.82 41.60 10.94
CA PRO A 386 -22.96 41.45 9.48
C PRO A 386 -21.66 41.05 8.77
N VAL A 387 -20.49 41.29 9.40
CA VAL A 387 -19.18 40.93 8.81
C VAL A 387 -18.84 39.47 9.12
N LEU A 388 -19.19 38.97 10.29
CA LEU A 388 -19.04 37.54 10.66
C LEU A 388 -20.03 36.67 9.90
N ASP A 389 -21.27 37.17 9.66
CA ASP A 389 -22.26 36.46 8.87
C ASP A 389 -21.89 36.37 7.38
N ALA A 390 -21.31 37.41 6.80
CA ALA A 390 -20.80 37.35 5.42
C ALA A 390 -19.64 36.37 5.29
N ALA A 391 -18.75 36.31 6.27
CA ALA A 391 -17.64 35.35 6.29
C ALA A 391 -18.13 33.92 6.51
N ALA A 392 -19.12 33.71 7.38
CA ALA A 392 -19.75 32.41 7.62
C ALA A 392 -20.57 31.95 6.39
N MET A 393 -21.29 32.86 5.71
CA MET A 393 -21.98 32.58 4.44
C MET A 393 -20.98 32.19 3.33
N LEU A 394 -19.81 32.81 3.28
CA LEU A 394 -18.75 32.48 2.34
C LEU A 394 -18.16 31.08 2.61
N GLU A 395 -18.08 30.68 3.86
CA GLU A 395 -17.60 29.34 4.25
C GLU A 395 -18.61 28.23 3.98
N THR A 396 -19.91 28.47 4.21
CA THR A 396 -20.99 27.48 4.00
C THR A 396 -21.32 27.20 2.53
N GLN A 397 -20.89 28.06 1.60
CA GLN A 397 -21.05 27.80 0.16
C GLN A 397 -20.04 26.79 -0.39
N ARG A 398 -19.15 26.25 0.43
CA ARG A 398 -18.21 25.19 0.03
C ARG A 398 -18.94 23.85 0.19
N THR A 399 -19.22 23.18 -0.93
CA THR A 399 -19.75 21.82 -0.89
C THR A 399 -18.68 20.87 -0.33
N PRO A 400 -18.84 20.34 0.88
CA PRO A 400 -17.88 19.38 1.42
C PRO A 400 -18.05 18.02 0.73
N VAL A 401 -16.94 17.32 0.56
CA VAL A 401 -16.89 15.95 0.05
C VAL A 401 -16.33 15.06 1.14
N VAL A 402 -17.04 13.99 1.50
CA VAL A 402 -16.62 13.02 2.50
C VAL A 402 -16.20 11.74 1.80
N TRP A 403 -15.03 11.24 2.19
CA TRP A 403 -14.55 9.91 1.81
C TRP A 403 -14.63 8.97 3.00
N LEU A 404 -15.18 7.78 2.77
CA LEU A 404 -15.40 6.76 3.77
C LEU A 404 -14.58 5.51 3.42
N TYR A 405 -13.87 4.98 4.41
CA TYR A 405 -13.11 3.73 4.36
C TYR A 405 -13.66 2.79 5.42
N GLU A 406 -14.64 1.95 5.04
CA GLU A 406 -15.47 1.15 5.95
C GLU A 406 -14.64 0.18 6.82
N ARG A 407 -13.70 -0.56 6.22
CA ARG A 407 -12.90 -1.55 6.96
C ARG A 407 -11.99 -0.94 8.03
N SER A 408 -11.56 0.29 7.86
CA SER A 408 -10.68 1.00 8.79
C SER A 408 -11.39 2.07 9.59
N GLU A 409 -12.72 2.21 9.42
CA GLU A 409 -13.53 3.24 10.08
C GLU A 409 -12.98 4.66 9.88
N LEU A 410 -12.19 4.87 8.81
CA LEU A 410 -11.58 6.15 8.50
C LEU A 410 -12.51 7.01 7.67
N ARG A 411 -12.48 8.30 7.95
CA ARG A 411 -13.29 9.31 7.25
C ARG A 411 -12.45 10.56 7.04
N PHE A 412 -12.59 11.12 5.84
CA PHE A 412 -11.90 12.35 5.49
C PHE A 412 -12.90 13.32 4.86
N LEU A 413 -12.89 14.54 5.37
CA LEU A 413 -13.70 15.64 4.87
C LEU A 413 -12.83 16.57 4.03
N PHE A 414 -13.23 16.83 2.78
CA PHE A 414 -12.55 17.73 1.87
C PHE A 414 -13.52 18.84 1.43
N SER A 415 -13.01 20.04 1.21
CA SER A 415 -13.74 21.01 0.42
C SER A 415 -13.56 20.71 -1.06
N LEU A 416 -14.58 20.94 -1.89
CA LEU A 416 -14.46 20.80 -3.36
C LEU A 416 -13.37 21.68 -3.95
N ASN A 417 -13.15 22.84 -3.35
CA ASN A 417 -12.08 23.75 -3.71
C ASN A 417 -10.79 23.45 -2.93
N ALA A 418 -10.33 22.18 -2.93
CA ALA A 418 -9.04 21.81 -2.37
C ALA A 418 -7.86 22.67 -2.90
N GLN A 419 -8.09 23.38 -3.99
CA GLN A 419 -7.18 24.40 -4.54
C GLN A 419 -7.17 25.69 -3.73
N PHE A 420 -8.18 25.95 -2.89
CA PHE A 420 -8.37 27.21 -2.16
C PHE A 420 -8.51 27.05 -0.66
N ALA A 421 -8.55 25.83 -0.16
CA ALA A 421 -8.59 25.58 1.28
C ALA A 421 -7.20 25.84 1.90
N ARG A 422 -6.76 27.09 1.85
CA ARG A 422 -5.90 27.60 2.91
C ARG A 422 -6.82 27.83 4.11
N ASP A 423 -6.63 27.06 5.14
CA ASP A 423 -6.79 27.37 6.54
C ASP A 423 -8.08 27.03 7.28
N ASN A 424 -9.27 26.76 6.72
CA ASN A 424 -10.44 26.51 7.58
C ASN A 424 -10.76 25.03 7.83
N PHE A 425 -10.33 24.12 6.95
CA PHE A 425 -10.28 22.67 7.24
C PHE A 425 -8.85 22.17 7.43
N GLY A 426 -7.83 23.00 7.19
CA GLY A 426 -6.43 22.62 7.13
C GLY A 426 -5.87 22.08 8.45
N SER A 427 -6.25 22.65 9.59
CA SER A 427 -5.79 22.17 10.91
C SER A 427 -6.45 20.84 11.26
N ASN A 428 -7.76 20.71 11.04
CA ASN A 428 -8.51 19.49 11.34
C ASN A 428 -8.12 18.34 10.43
N PHE A 429 -7.99 18.60 9.10
CA PHE A 429 -7.50 17.59 8.17
C PHE A 429 -6.11 17.09 8.56
N ARG A 430 -5.16 17.98 8.83
CA ARG A 430 -3.79 17.61 9.18
C ARG A 430 -3.74 16.77 10.45
N GLU A 431 -4.55 17.09 11.44
CA GLU A 431 -4.61 16.33 12.69
C GLU A 431 -5.20 14.95 12.46
N VAL A 432 -6.37 14.85 11.80
CA VAL A 432 -7.03 13.59 11.48
C VAL A 432 -6.11 12.71 10.61
N TYR A 433 -5.49 13.30 9.58
CA TYR A 433 -4.58 12.58 8.69
C TYR A 433 -3.33 12.09 9.45
N ARG A 434 -2.72 12.93 10.31
CA ARG A 434 -1.56 12.53 11.10
C ARG A 434 -1.90 11.41 12.08
N ARG A 435 -3.02 11.51 12.79
CA ARG A 435 -3.49 10.44 13.68
C ARG A 435 -3.75 9.15 12.91
N SER A 436 -4.37 9.23 11.75
CA SER A 436 -4.60 8.06 10.90
C SER A 436 -3.30 7.41 10.45
N GLN A 437 -2.26 8.19 10.14
CA GLN A 437 -0.94 7.67 9.75
C GLN A 437 -0.25 6.92 10.90
N ASP A 438 -0.46 7.33 12.15
CA ASP A 438 0.13 6.66 13.33
C ASP A 438 -0.58 5.34 13.65
N ILE A 439 -1.90 5.28 13.48
CA ILE A 439 -2.74 4.13 13.86
C ILE A 439 -2.80 3.11 12.72
N PHE A 440 -2.99 3.56 11.49
CA PHE A 440 -3.25 2.69 10.34
C PHE A 440 -2.05 2.66 9.38
N PRO A 441 -1.63 1.47 8.95
CA PRO A 441 -0.63 1.34 7.89
C PRO A 441 -1.21 1.81 6.55
N ALA A 442 -0.33 1.98 5.55
CA ALA A 442 -0.76 2.16 4.17
C ALA A 442 -1.57 0.94 3.71
N ARG A 443 -2.71 1.19 3.05
CA ARG A 443 -3.69 0.17 2.71
C ARG A 443 -3.52 -0.30 1.26
N TYR A 444 -3.34 -1.61 1.07
CA TYR A 444 -3.30 -2.28 -0.23
C TYR A 444 -4.22 -3.52 -0.27
N ASP A 445 -5.15 -3.64 0.67
CA ASP A 445 -6.12 -4.72 0.78
C ASP A 445 -7.27 -4.64 -0.26
N ASN A 446 -7.31 -3.56 -1.04
CA ASN A 446 -8.13 -3.47 -2.25
C ASN A 446 -7.62 -4.39 -3.38
N LEU A 447 -6.40 -4.95 -3.25
CA LEU A 447 -5.90 -5.98 -4.15
C LEU A 447 -6.48 -7.33 -3.71
N SER A 448 -7.23 -8.01 -4.60
CA SER A 448 -7.81 -9.34 -4.33
C SER A 448 -6.76 -10.34 -3.87
N LEU A 449 -5.57 -10.31 -4.48
CA LEU A 449 -4.41 -11.10 -4.08
C LEU A 449 -4.05 -10.97 -2.58
N VAL A 450 -4.22 -9.79 -1.99
CA VAL A 450 -3.88 -9.54 -0.58
C VAL A 450 -5.08 -9.85 0.32
N ALA A 451 -6.29 -9.49 -0.13
CA ALA A 451 -7.52 -9.67 0.63
C ALA A 451 -7.87 -11.14 0.85
N ASP A 452 -7.63 -11.97 -0.15
CA ASP A 452 -8.00 -13.40 -0.18
C ASP A 452 -6.83 -14.34 0.15
N MET A 453 -5.75 -13.82 0.76
CA MET A 453 -4.55 -14.59 1.09
C MET A 453 -4.81 -15.52 2.29
N ASP A 454 -4.73 -16.82 2.05
CA ASP A 454 -4.77 -17.83 3.12
C ASP A 454 -3.45 -17.89 3.91
N THR A 455 -3.48 -18.54 5.07
CA THR A 455 -2.32 -18.74 5.93
C THR A 455 -1.76 -20.15 5.81
N VAL A 456 -0.46 -20.27 5.51
CA VAL A 456 0.29 -21.52 5.63
C VAL A 456 0.73 -21.68 7.09
N LEU A 457 0.41 -22.80 7.70
CA LEU A 457 0.99 -23.15 9.00
C LEU A 457 2.39 -23.72 8.79
N VAL A 458 3.38 -23.26 9.58
CA VAL A 458 4.77 -23.69 9.42
C VAL A 458 5.35 -24.08 10.77
N GLN A 459 5.89 -25.30 10.84
CA GLN A 459 6.77 -25.70 11.92
C GLN A 459 8.23 -25.60 11.46
N LEU A 460 9.07 -25.01 12.30
CA LEU A 460 10.50 -24.86 12.10
C LEU A 460 11.25 -25.64 13.17
N ALA A 461 12.33 -26.31 12.76
CA ALA A 461 13.25 -26.94 13.68
C ALA A 461 14.70 -26.75 13.23
N GLN A 462 15.54 -26.24 14.13
CA GLN A 462 16.96 -26.02 13.89
C GLN A 462 17.78 -27.12 14.56
N PHE A 463 18.70 -27.65 13.79
CA PHE A 463 19.67 -28.69 14.23
C PHE A 463 21.09 -28.24 13.90
N ARG A 464 22.11 -28.87 14.52
CA ARG A 464 23.52 -28.63 14.14
C ARG A 464 23.73 -29.01 12.67
N GLY A 465 24.36 -28.14 11.90
CA GLY A 465 24.76 -28.43 10.54
C GLY A 465 25.98 -29.36 10.46
N ALA A 466 26.21 -29.88 9.26
CA ALA A 466 27.39 -30.73 9.01
C ALA A 466 28.71 -29.93 9.01
N ARG A 467 28.66 -28.63 8.75
CA ARG A 467 29.83 -27.75 8.76
C ARG A 467 29.88 -26.93 10.05
N PRO A 468 31.07 -26.69 10.64
CA PRO A 468 31.19 -25.78 11.77
C PRO A 468 30.56 -24.40 11.45
N GLY A 469 29.87 -23.82 12.43
CA GLY A 469 29.22 -22.50 12.28
C GLY A 469 27.96 -22.51 11.45
N THR A 470 27.48 -23.65 10.93
CA THR A 470 26.22 -23.78 10.23
C THR A 470 25.17 -24.55 11.04
N SER A 471 23.93 -24.32 10.73
CA SER A 471 22.78 -25.04 11.26
C SER A 471 21.88 -25.54 10.14
N ASP A 472 21.32 -26.73 10.34
CA ASP A 472 20.31 -27.28 9.48
C ASP A 472 18.93 -26.75 9.94
N LEU A 473 18.16 -26.26 9.01
CA LEU A 473 16.79 -25.84 9.21
C LEU A 473 15.84 -26.82 8.54
N GLY A 474 15.00 -27.50 9.29
CA GLY A 474 13.83 -28.21 8.80
C GLY A 474 12.63 -27.25 8.74
N VAL A 475 12.00 -27.19 7.59
CA VAL A 475 10.79 -26.39 7.34
C VAL A 475 9.66 -27.33 6.94
N PHE A 476 8.64 -27.41 7.77
CA PHE A 476 7.48 -28.27 7.59
C PHE A 476 6.26 -27.38 7.43
N ALA A 477 5.67 -27.35 6.23
CA ALA A 477 4.59 -26.46 5.90
C ALA A 477 3.31 -27.20 5.57
N PHE A 478 2.20 -26.69 6.08
CA PHE A 478 0.85 -27.24 5.97
C PHE A 478 -0.03 -26.23 5.24
N MET A 479 -0.31 -26.52 3.98
CA MET A 479 -1.05 -25.63 3.09
C MET A 479 -2.53 -26.00 3.13
N PRO A 480 -3.45 -25.04 3.32
CA PRO A 480 -4.89 -25.30 3.45
C PRO A 480 -5.53 -25.56 2.07
N LEU A 481 -5.15 -26.67 1.42
CA LEU A 481 -5.56 -26.98 0.05
C LEU A 481 -7.07 -26.95 -0.16
N GLY A 482 -7.84 -27.52 0.77
CA GLY A 482 -9.29 -27.54 0.67
C GLY A 482 -9.94 -26.14 0.74
N ARG A 483 -9.32 -25.20 1.49
CA ARG A 483 -9.77 -23.79 1.52
C ARG A 483 -9.38 -23.04 0.25
N MET A 484 -8.16 -23.24 -0.22
CA MET A 484 -7.67 -22.63 -1.47
C MET A 484 -8.49 -23.08 -2.68
N ALA A 485 -8.99 -24.32 -2.68
CA ALA A 485 -9.75 -24.90 -3.77
C ALA A 485 -11.26 -24.54 -3.76
N ARG A 486 -11.71 -23.67 -2.86
CA ARG A 486 -13.12 -23.26 -2.84
C ARG A 486 -13.55 -22.62 -4.15
N GLY A 487 -14.60 -23.18 -4.76
CA GLY A 487 -15.13 -22.72 -6.05
C GLY A 487 -14.37 -23.23 -7.26
N ALA A 488 -13.37 -24.11 -7.07
CA ALA A 488 -12.70 -24.79 -8.18
C ALA A 488 -13.61 -25.84 -8.80
N GLU A 489 -13.45 -26.06 -10.10
CA GLU A 489 -14.03 -27.21 -10.79
C GLU A 489 -13.36 -28.50 -10.30
N ALA A 490 -14.11 -29.61 -10.33
CA ALA A 490 -13.56 -30.92 -9.95
C ALA A 490 -12.47 -31.37 -10.92
N GLY A 491 -11.30 -31.70 -10.40
CA GLY A 491 -10.18 -32.15 -11.19
C GLY A 491 -8.81 -31.82 -10.59
N PRO A 492 -7.75 -32.30 -11.21
CA PRO A 492 -6.39 -31.99 -10.78
C PRO A 492 -6.04 -30.54 -11.07
N LEU A 493 -5.49 -29.85 -10.08
CA LEU A 493 -5.06 -28.45 -10.14
C LEU A 493 -3.54 -28.34 -9.96
N PRO A 494 -2.87 -27.44 -10.65
CA PRO A 494 -1.44 -27.18 -10.43
C PRO A 494 -1.24 -26.41 -9.12
N LEU A 495 -0.50 -26.98 -8.19
CA LEU A 495 -0.08 -26.35 -6.94
C LEU A 495 1.41 -25.99 -7.07
N ARG A 496 1.71 -24.71 -7.07
CA ARG A 496 3.07 -24.18 -7.00
C ARG A 496 3.38 -23.79 -5.57
N THR A 497 4.47 -24.32 -5.00
CA THR A 497 4.89 -24.08 -3.62
C THR A 497 6.33 -23.62 -3.57
N GLY A 498 6.70 -22.86 -2.53
CA GLY A 498 8.08 -22.46 -2.36
C GLY A 498 8.42 -22.02 -0.95
N ALA A 499 9.68 -22.23 -0.61
CA ALA A 499 10.31 -21.70 0.58
C ALA A 499 11.48 -20.80 0.16
N ILE A 500 11.38 -19.52 0.53
CA ILE A 500 12.34 -18.47 0.14
C ILE A 500 12.95 -17.87 1.40
N LEU A 501 14.27 -17.85 1.45
CA LEU A 501 15.05 -17.21 2.51
C LEU A 501 15.80 -16.02 1.96
N LYS A 502 15.72 -14.91 2.67
CA LYS A 502 16.42 -13.66 2.33
C LYS A 502 17.28 -13.20 3.49
N ASP A 503 18.39 -12.52 3.15
CA ASP A 503 19.25 -11.84 4.11
C ASP A 503 18.64 -10.51 4.60
N ALA A 504 19.38 -9.78 5.43
CA ALA A 504 18.98 -8.47 5.95
C ALA A 504 18.84 -7.39 4.85
N GLN A 505 19.44 -7.60 3.68
CA GLN A 505 19.34 -6.75 2.50
C GLN A 505 18.25 -7.22 1.53
N PHE A 506 17.42 -8.21 1.93
CA PHE A 506 16.38 -8.83 1.12
C PHE A 506 16.88 -9.50 -0.18
N ASN A 507 18.14 -9.90 -0.26
CA ASN A 507 18.64 -10.75 -1.33
C ASN A 507 18.27 -12.21 -1.06
N ASP A 508 18.01 -12.96 -2.11
CA ASP A 508 17.74 -14.40 -2.00
C ASP A 508 19.01 -15.15 -1.55
N VAL A 509 18.95 -15.74 -0.37
CA VAL A 509 19.99 -16.67 0.12
C VAL A 509 19.68 -18.09 -0.37
N HIS A 510 18.42 -18.48 -0.26
CA HIS A 510 17.89 -19.72 -0.81
C HIS A 510 16.49 -19.50 -1.38
N ARG A 511 16.22 -20.16 -2.49
CA ARG A 511 14.92 -20.23 -3.13
C ARG A 511 14.67 -21.66 -3.62
N SER A 512 13.74 -22.33 -2.99
CA SER A 512 13.27 -23.65 -3.43
C SER A 512 11.83 -23.52 -3.88
N VAL A 513 11.54 -23.87 -5.12
CA VAL A 513 10.21 -23.79 -5.73
C VAL A 513 9.90 -25.13 -6.39
N ASP A 514 8.71 -25.63 -6.17
CA ASP A 514 8.21 -26.86 -6.76
C ASP A 514 6.80 -26.65 -7.31
N THR A 515 6.45 -27.45 -8.33
CA THR A 515 5.10 -27.46 -8.91
C THR A 515 4.64 -28.90 -9.02
N SER A 516 3.50 -29.19 -8.44
CA SER A 516 2.87 -30.51 -8.45
C SER A 516 1.41 -30.41 -8.85
N SER A 517 0.84 -31.52 -9.31
CA SER A 517 -0.60 -31.64 -9.52
C SER A 517 -1.25 -32.19 -8.26
N VAL A 518 -2.29 -31.52 -7.76
CA VAL A 518 -3.04 -31.93 -6.57
C VAL A 518 -4.51 -32.13 -6.92
N LEU A 519 -5.16 -33.05 -6.24
CA LEU A 519 -6.59 -33.30 -6.39
C LEU A 519 -7.32 -32.89 -5.10
N PRO A 520 -7.94 -31.69 -5.07
CA PRO A 520 -8.75 -31.30 -3.94
C PRO A 520 -10.02 -32.17 -3.85
N ASN A 521 -10.20 -32.87 -2.76
CA ASN A 521 -11.35 -33.78 -2.55
C ASN A 521 -12.11 -33.51 -1.24
N ASN A 522 -11.56 -32.65 -0.38
CA ASN A 522 -12.12 -32.35 0.93
C ASN A 522 -11.89 -30.88 1.28
N PRO A 523 -12.90 -30.13 1.78
CA PRO A 523 -12.75 -28.74 2.20
C PRO A 523 -11.69 -28.51 3.30
N GLN A 524 -11.34 -29.54 4.05
CA GLN A 524 -10.35 -29.50 5.13
C GLN A 524 -8.99 -30.07 4.73
N GLN A 525 -8.83 -30.48 3.48
CA GLN A 525 -7.60 -31.08 2.99
C GLN A 525 -6.41 -30.14 3.18
N VAL A 526 -5.35 -30.71 3.72
CA VAL A 526 -4.06 -30.05 3.92
C VAL A 526 -3.03 -30.74 3.07
N GLU A 527 -2.26 -29.97 2.35
CA GLU A 527 -1.12 -30.46 1.59
C GLU A 527 0.17 -30.11 2.33
N MET A 528 1.00 -31.11 2.59
CA MET A 528 2.25 -30.94 3.34
C MET A 528 3.44 -30.84 2.38
N ARG A 529 4.35 -29.91 2.69
CA ARG A 529 5.65 -29.77 2.02
C ARG A 529 6.77 -29.63 3.05
N THR A 530 7.93 -30.17 2.70
CA THR A 530 9.12 -30.13 3.56
C THR A 530 10.31 -29.60 2.78
N TRP A 531 11.02 -28.64 3.37
CA TRP A 531 12.30 -28.15 2.85
C TRP A 531 13.37 -28.27 3.94
N ARG A 532 14.62 -28.36 3.50
CA ARG A 532 15.79 -28.43 4.35
C ARG A 532 16.85 -27.46 3.84
N PHE A 533 17.35 -26.62 4.73
CA PHE A 533 18.37 -25.63 4.40
C PHE A 533 19.54 -25.78 5.37
N ASN A 534 20.76 -25.60 4.89
CA ASN A 534 21.95 -25.49 5.73
C ASN A 534 22.44 -24.04 5.65
N LEU A 535 22.42 -23.34 6.79
CA LEU A 535 22.61 -21.89 6.87
C LEU A 535 23.66 -21.54 7.93
N PRO A 536 24.51 -20.53 7.69
CA PRO A 536 25.30 -19.89 8.74
C PRO A 536 24.40 -19.30 9.85
N ALA A 537 24.97 -19.13 11.03
CA ALA A 537 24.30 -18.37 12.09
C ALA A 537 24.05 -16.93 11.63
N GLY A 538 22.87 -16.39 11.89
CA GLY A 538 22.49 -15.05 11.45
C GLY A 538 20.98 -14.82 11.44
N GLN A 539 20.61 -13.64 11.00
CA GLN A 539 19.20 -13.23 10.84
C GLN A 539 18.76 -13.42 9.39
N TYR A 540 17.62 -14.06 9.20
CA TYR A 540 17.03 -14.30 7.88
C TYR A 540 15.55 -13.97 7.91
N PHE A 541 15.05 -13.50 6.79
CA PHE A 541 13.62 -13.42 6.55
C PHE A 541 13.19 -14.63 5.71
N MET A 542 12.29 -15.43 6.24
CA MET A 542 11.77 -16.61 5.56
C MET A 542 10.32 -16.41 5.17
N ARG A 543 9.98 -16.85 3.97
CA ARG A 543 8.60 -16.93 3.50
C ARG A 543 8.34 -18.30 2.90
N VAL A 544 7.21 -18.89 3.28
CA VAL A 544 6.66 -20.10 2.67
C VAL A 544 5.38 -19.71 1.97
N GLU A 545 5.24 -20.09 0.71
CA GLU A 545 4.14 -19.69 -0.15
C GLU A 545 3.58 -20.87 -0.94
N ALA A 546 2.28 -20.78 -1.23
CA ALA A 546 1.57 -21.67 -2.13
C ALA A 546 0.64 -20.87 -3.06
N THR A 547 0.59 -21.27 -4.32
CA THR A 547 -0.35 -20.76 -5.33
C THR A 547 -1.06 -21.93 -5.98
N LEU A 548 -2.38 -21.94 -5.92
CA LEU A 548 -3.22 -22.93 -6.57
C LEU A 548 -3.73 -22.34 -7.90
N GLY A 549 -3.24 -22.87 -9.01
CA GLY A 549 -3.67 -22.46 -10.34
C GLY A 549 -5.11 -22.92 -10.64
N GLY A 550 -5.72 -22.33 -11.65
CA GLY A 550 -7.12 -22.56 -12.00
C GLY A 550 -8.12 -21.72 -11.22
N VAL A 551 -7.84 -21.39 -9.95
CA VAL A 551 -8.66 -20.50 -9.10
C VAL A 551 -7.91 -19.26 -8.62
N ASP A 552 -6.63 -19.13 -8.95
CA ASP A 552 -5.75 -18.03 -8.57
C ASP A 552 -5.79 -17.72 -7.06
N ARG A 553 -5.74 -18.78 -6.24
CA ARG A 553 -5.74 -18.70 -4.77
C ARG A 553 -4.34 -18.87 -4.22
N HIS A 554 -4.05 -18.12 -3.17
CA HIS A 554 -2.73 -18.03 -2.59
C HIS A 554 -2.77 -18.25 -1.09
N ALA A 555 -1.68 -18.83 -0.56
CA ALA A 555 -1.45 -18.94 0.87
C ALA A 555 0.01 -18.61 1.20
N ARG A 556 0.27 -18.00 2.34
CA ARG A 556 1.64 -17.69 2.78
C ARG A 556 1.83 -17.75 4.29
N SER A 557 3.09 -17.93 4.68
CA SER A 557 3.59 -17.67 6.01
C SER A 557 4.87 -16.84 5.91
N SER A 558 5.10 -15.94 6.86
CA SER A 558 6.31 -15.11 6.91
C SER A 558 6.90 -15.15 8.33
N SER A 559 8.19 -15.35 8.45
CA SER A 559 8.89 -15.44 9.73
C SER A 559 10.22 -14.73 9.68
N LEU A 560 10.55 -14.02 10.75
CA LEU A 560 11.91 -13.60 11.01
C LEU A 560 12.62 -14.76 11.73
N LEU A 561 13.71 -15.23 11.17
CA LEU A 561 14.43 -16.42 11.61
C LEU A 561 15.81 -16.03 12.14
N ALA A 562 16.08 -16.35 13.39
CA ALA A 562 17.42 -16.28 13.97
C ALA A 562 18.05 -17.68 13.94
N MET A 563 18.98 -17.91 13.03
CA MET A 563 19.75 -19.15 12.97
C MET A 563 20.82 -19.16 14.05
N ARG A 564 20.78 -20.19 14.91
CA ARG A 564 21.70 -20.37 16.03
C ARG A 564 22.97 -21.07 15.57
N SER A 565 24.06 -20.89 16.31
CA SER A 565 25.26 -21.70 16.25
C SER A 565 25.23 -22.75 17.34
N TYR A 566 25.72 -23.95 17.04
CA TYR A 566 25.88 -25.05 18.00
C TYR A 566 27.37 -25.37 18.18
N PRO A 567 28.07 -24.71 19.12
CA PRO A 567 29.47 -24.96 19.38
C PRO A 567 29.69 -26.37 19.93
N PHE A 568 30.91 -26.90 19.76
CA PHE A 568 31.25 -28.28 20.15
C PHE A 568 31.55 -28.42 21.63
N ASP A 569 31.90 -27.36 22.33
CA ASP A 569 32.44 -27.31 23.69
C ASP A 569 31.39 -27.01 24.76
N SER A 570 30.14 -26.90 24.41
CA SER A 570 29.07 -26.59 25.34
C SER A 570 27.85 -27.49 25.15
N LEU A 571 27.26 -27.90 26.28
CA LEU A 571 25.98 -28.63 26.25
C LEU A 571 24.89 -27.76 25.60
N ARG A 572 24.36 -28.25 24.51
CA ARG A 572 23.29 -27.61 23.75
C ARG A 572 22.27 -28.64 23.24
N MET A 573 21.06 -28.19 23.00
CA MET A 573 20.02 -29.00 22.39
C MET A 573 19.50 -28.31 21.14
N SER A 574 19.17 -29.09 20.11
CA SER A 574 18.43 -28.61 18.94
C SER A 574 17.05 -28.10 19.33
N ASP A 575 16.30 -27.60 18.39
CA ASP A 575 14.85 -27.51 18.57
C ASP A 575 14.25 -28.91 18.76
N VAL A 576 13.18 -28.98 19.54
CA VAL A 576 12.34 -30.18 19.64
C VAL A 576 11.34 -30.14 18.45
N LEU A 577 11.44 -31.11 17.55
CA LEU A 577 10.50 -31.32 16.48
C LEU A 577 9.29 -32.07 17.01
N VAL A 578 8.11 -31.56 16.74
CA VAL A 578 6.83 -32.20 17.10
C VAL A 578 6.25 -32.87 15.86
N ALA A 579 5.83 -34.11 15.99
CA ALA A 579 5.31 -34.90 14.88
C ALA A 579 4.12 -35.76 15.31
N ASP A 580 3.32 -36.22 14.35
CA ASP A 580 2.30 -37.25 14.56
C ASP A 580 2.98 -38.62 14.74
N ALA A 581 4.11 -38.81 14.02
CA ALA A 581 4.96 -39.98 14.17
C ALA A 581 6.43 -39.66 13.85
N ALA A 582 7.34 -40.28 14.57
CA ALA A 582 8.76 -40.26 14.28
C ALA A 582 9.36 -41.63 14.60
N ALA A 583 10.14 -42.20 13.69
CA ALA A 583 10.84 -43.48 13.88
C ALA A 583 12.14 -43.46 13.09
N PRO A 584 13.22 -44.09 13.60
CA PRO A 584 14.45 -44.25 12.84
C PRO A 584 14.20 -45.12 11.61
N ARG A 585 14.88 -44.81 10.51
CA ARG A 585 14.78 -45.56 9.24
C ARG A 585 15.49 -46.92 9.31
N ASP A 586 16.55 -46.97 10.08
CA ASP A 586 17.30 -48.16 10.39
C ASP A 586 17.83 -48.11 11.83
N SER A 587 18.56 -49.16 12.25
CA SER A 587 19.13 -49.24 13.61
C SER A 587 20.35 -48.34 13.85
N SER A 588 20.93 -47.77 12.81
CA SER A 588 22.13 -46.93 12.86
C SER A 588 21.82 -45.51 12.41
N TYR A 589 21.20 -44.71 13.28
CA TYR A 589 20.92 -43.32 13.02
C TYR A 589 21.94 -42.38 13.72
N LEU A 590 22.37 -41.35 13.01
CA LEU A 590 23.37 -40.38 13.48
C LEU A 590 22.82 -38.95 13.57
N SER A 591 21.68 -38.69 12.94
CA SER A 591 21.06 -37.37 12.92
C SER A 591 19.53 -37.45 12.74
N TRP A 592 18.84 -36.36 13.00
CA TRP A 592 17.41 -36.23 12.74
C TRP A 592 17.02 -36.59 11.28
N ARG A 593 17.94 -36.48 10.33
CA ARG A 593 17.73 -36.80 8.92
C ARG A 593 17.54 -38.30 8.67
N ASP A 594 17.97 -39.13 9.59
CA ASP A 594 17.90 -40.58 9.50
C ASP A 594 16.56 -41.11 10.01
N PHE A 595 15.65 -40.19 10.33
CA PHE A 595 14.31 -40.54 10.80
C PHE A 595 13.26 -40.40 9.68
N PHE A 596 12.27 -41.31 9.70
CA PHE A 596 11.00 -41.09 9.09
C PHE A 596 10.20 -40.19 10.02
N ILE A 597 9.76 -39.05 9.54
CA ILE A 597 9.04 -38.04 10.30
C ILE A 597 7.74 -37.72 9.58
N GLN A 598 6.63 -37.88 10.28
CA GLN A 598 5.33 -37.33 9.88
C GLN A 598 5.09 -36.08 10.74
N PRO A 599 5.47 -34.89 10.25
CA PRO A 599 5.42 -33.68 11.06
C PRO A 599 3.97 -33.29 11.34
N SER A 600 3.73 -32.63 12.47
CA SER A 600 2.44 -32.12 12.88
C SER A 600 2.41 -30.58 12.78
N ALA A 601 1.23 -30.04 12.52
CA ALA A 601 0.98 -28.60 12.68
C ALA A 601 0.91 -28.15 14.16
N GLY A 602 1.25 -29.03 15.10
CA GLY A 602 1.16 -28.78 16.54
C GLY A 602 -0.26 -28.83 17.10
N ARG A 603 -1.17 -29.49 16.40
CA ARG A 603 -2.56 -29.73 16.80
C ARG A 603 -2.86 -31.21 16.86
N PHE A 604 -3.43 -31.66 17.97
CA PHE A 604 -3.70 -33.05 18.24
C PHE A 604 -5.13 -33.23 18.79
N ALA A 605 -5.73 -34.40 18.54
CA ALA A 605 -6.94 -34.77 19.26
C ALA A 605 -6.58 -35.34 20.64
N PRO A 606 -7.51 -35.31 21.61
CA PRO A 606 -7.32 -36.04 22.86
C PRO A 606 -7.03 -37.53 22.59
N GLY A 607 -5.93 -38.03 23.17
CA GLY A 607 -5.48 -39.41 22.98
C GLY A 607 -4.56 -39.65 21.78
N ASP A 608 -4.40 -38.66 20.88
CA ASP A 608 -3.44 -38.79 19.78
C ASP A 608 -1.99 -38.88 20.35
N PRO A 609 -1.10 -39.68 19.74
CA PRO A 609 0.29 -39.70 20.12
C PRO A 609 1.00 -38.43 19.65
N VAL A 610 1.82 -37.84 20.50
CA VAL A 610 2.72 -36.73 20.18
C VAL A 610 4.14 -37.26 20.12
N ALA A 611 4.71 -37.33 18.93
CA ALA A 611 6.11 -37.69 18.74
C ALA A 611 7.02 -36.47 18.87
N LEU A 612 8.09 -36.59 19.65
CA LEU A 612 9.09 -35.59 19.89
C LEU A 612 10.45 -36.12 19.40
N LEU A 613 11.22 -35.31 18.69
CA LEU A 613 12.54 -35.63 18.18
C LEU A 613 13.47 -34.44 18.38
N TRP A 614 14.65 -34.68 18.96
CA TRP A 614 15.69 -33.67 19.15
C TRP A 614 17.08 -34.24 19.09
N GLU A 615 18.07 -33.38 19.02
CA GLU A 615 19.49 -33.71 19.11
C GLU A 615 20.13 -33.00 20.30
N THR A 616 21.01 -33.69 21.00
CA THR A 616 21.82 -33.15 22.12
C THR A 616 23.30 -33.15 21.74
N TYR A 617 23.99 -32.05 22.00
CA TYR A 617 25.37 -31.79 21.64
C TYR A 617 26.20 -31.46 22.88
N GLY A 618 27.50 -31.79 22.86
CA GLY A 618 28.45 -31.38 23.89
C GLY A 618 28.29 -32.08 25.23
N LEU A 619 27.72 -33.30 25.24
CA LEU A 619 27.74 -34.18 26.42
C LEU A 619 29.17 -34.61 26.73
N GLN A 620 29.51 -34.63 28.01
CA GLN A 620 30.85 -35.00 28.46
C GLN A 620 30.95 -36.53 28.62
N PRO A 621 31.99 -37.19 28.03
CA PRO A 621 32.24 -38.61 28.27
C PRO A 621 32.80 -38.83 29.68
N ASP A 622 32.47 -39.95 30.29
CA ASP A 622 33.08 -40.45 31.50
C ASP A 622 34.47 -41.12 31.22
N SER A 623 35.10 -41.66 32.24
CA SER A 623 36.39 -42.33 32.11
C SER A 623 36.38 -43.57 31.19
N THR A 624 35.23 -44.10 30.85
CA THR A 624 35.05 -45.22 29.91
C THR A 624 34.75 -44.76 28.47
N GLY A 625 34.64 -43.45 28.24
CA GLY A 625 34.23 -42.89 26.97
C GLY A 625 32.74 -42.91 26.73
N ALA A 626 31.91 -43.24 27.71
CA ALA A 626 30.48 -43.22 27.61
C ALA A 626 29.90 -41.88 28.12
N VAL A 627 28.81 -41.44 27.49
CA VAL A 627 28.02 -40.31 27.99
C VAL A 627 26.82 -40.81 28.77
N ARG A 628 26.51 -40.12 29.90
CA ARG A 628 25.37 -40.44 30.75
C ARG A 628 24.54 -39.16 30.98
N TYR A 629 23.29 -39.19 30.70
CA TYR A 629 22.42 -38.03 30.85
C TYR A 629 21.00 -38.41 31.23
N THR A 630 20.31 -37.47 31.85
CA THR A 630 18.92 -37.61 32.24
C THR A 630 18.08 -36.73 31.33
N ILE A 631 16.95 -37.24 30.85
CA ILE A 631 15.94 -36.50 30.12
C ILE A 631 14.71 -36.34 30.97
N GLU A 632 14.27 -35.11 31.17
CA GLU A 632 13.02 -34.80 31.86
C GLU A 632 12.07 -34.11 30.89
N LEU A 633 10.86 -34.63 30.77
CA LEU A 633 9.78 -34.09 30.00
C LEU A 633 8.70 -33.55 30.94
N THR A 634 8.41 -32.27 30.84
CA THR A 634 7.40 -31.64 31.67
C THR A 634 6.28 -31.08 30.75
N PHE A 635 5.06 -31.48 31.03
CA PHE A 635 3.86 -30.99 30.36
C PHE A 635 3.15 -30.02 31.28
N THR A 636 2.97 -28.79 30.85
CA THR A 636 2.25 -27.75 31.59
C THR A 636 1.09 -27.24 30.78
N VAL A 637 -0.07 -27.18 31.39
CA VAL A 637 -1.28 -26.64 30.81
C VAL A 637 -1.32 -25.13 31.00
N ARG A 638 -1.53 -24.33 29.96
CA ARG A 638 -1.58 -22.87 30.01
C ARG A 638 -2.98 -22.27 29.93
N GLU A 639 -3.90 -22.91 29.22
CA GLU A 639 -5.27 -22.44 29.05
C GLU A 639 -6.21 -23.65 29.10
N VAL A 640 -6.94 -23.84 30.17
CA VAL A 640 -7.98 -24.90 30.29
C VAL A 640 -9.18 -24.45 31.10
N GLU A 641 -10.34 -24.77 30.59
CA GLU A 641 -11.53 -24.98 31.39
C GLU A 641 -11.55 -26.43 31.91
N ARG A 642 -10.92 -26.69 33.10
CA ARG A 642 -11.05 -27.90 33.95
C ARG A 642 -10.17 -29.15 33.69
N ARG A 643 -9.45 -29.53 34.77
CA ARG A 643 -9.00 -30.86 35.29
C ARG A 643 -7.82 -31.55 34.60
N GLY A 644 -6.97 -32.13 35.45
CA GLY A 644 -5.74 -32.84 35.20
C GLY A 644 -5.77 -33.90 34.11
N PHE A 645 -4.63 -34.09 33.47
CA PHE A 645 -4.41 -35.08 32.43
C PHE A 645 -3.30 -36.07 32.84
N ALA A 646 -3.32 -37.27 32.27
CA ALA A 646 -2.25 -38.26 32.38
C ALA A 646 -1.46 -38.29 31.05
N ALA A 647 -0.14 -38.38 31.13
CA ALA A 647 0.74 -38.62 29.99
C ALA A 647 1.35 -40.01 30.09
N ARG A 648 1.37 -40.77 29.00
CA ARG A 648 1.92 -42.11 28.93
C ARG A 648 2.89 -42.23 27.74
N ILE A 649 4.06 -42.82 27.98
CA ILE A 649 5.01 -43.14 26.92
C ILE A 649 4.43 -44.26 26.06
N LEU A 650 4.24 -44.03 24.75
CA LEU A 650 3.75 -45.00 23.77
C LEU A 650 4.87 -45.70 22.99
N GLY A 651 6.07 -45.11 22.99
CA GLY A 651 7.27 -45.62 22.33
C GLY A 651 8.45 -44.65 22.39
N GLY A 652 9.65 -45.14 22.24
CA GLY A 652 10.89 -44.36 22.34
C GLY A 652 12.04 -45.22 22.80
N ILE A 653 13.22 -44.61 22.93
CA ILE A 653 14.44 -45.27 23.39
C ILE A 653 14.67 -44.92 24.86
N GLY A 654 14.70 -45.92 25.73
CA GLY A 654 15.09 -45.82 27.14
C GLY A 654 14.14 -46.54 28.07
N ASP A 655 14.63 -47.09 29.18
CA ASP A 655 13.83 -47.60 30.26
C ASP A 655 13.34 -46.43 31.12
N ALA A 656 12.03 -46.23 31.15
CA ALA A 656 11.41 -45.15 31.94
C ALA A 656 11.53 -45.45 33.43
N VAL A 657 12.23 -44.59 34.17
CA VAL A 657 12.30 -44.65 35.64
C VAL A 657 11.47 -43.50 36.22
N GLY A 658 10.19 -43.76 36.43
CA GLY A 658 9.34 -42.97 37.30
C GLY A 658 8.45 -41.91 36.62
N LEU A 659 7.14 -42.07 36.81
CA LEU A 659 6.10 -41.03 36.64
C LEU A 659 6.01 -40.28 37.97
N SER A 660 6.23 -38.97 37.99
CA SER A 660 5.90 -38.14 39.13
C SER A 660 4.91 -37.05 38.69
N ALA A 661 3.67 -37.09 39.23
CA ALA A 661 2.76 -35.95 39.10
C ALA A 661 3.22 -34.84 40.06
N ARG A 662 3.50 -33.65 39.52
CA ARG A 662 3.79 -32.44 40.31
C ARG A 662 2.55 -31.50 40.29
N GLY A 663 1.49 -31.88 41.04
CA GLY A 663 0.26 -31.10 41.12
C GLY A 663 -0.73 -31.32 39.94
N ASP A 664 -1.91 -30.73 40.04
CA ASP A 664 -3.00 -30.92 39.10
C ASP A 664 -2.79 -30.38 37.69
N GLU A 665 -1.75 -29.56 37.47
CA GLU A 665 -1.47 -28.86 36.21
C GLU A 665 -0.18 -29.29 35.50
N GLN A 666 0.63 -30.20 36.13
CA GLN A 666 1.93 -30.55 35.62
C GLN A 666 2.21 -32.05 35.74
N VAL A 667 2.59 -32.67 34.61
CA VAL A 667 3.08 -34.06 34.58
C VAL A 667 4.54 -34.06 34.15
N ALA A 668 5.41 -34.73 34.91
CA ALA A 668 6.82 -34.90 34.60
C ALA A 668 7.14 -36.39 34.34
N LEU A 669 7.85 -36.65 33.24
CA LEU A 669 8.42 -37.96 32.89
C LEU A 669 9.93 -37.82 32.92
N GLN A 670 10.62 -38.70 33.67
CA GLN A 670 12.06 -38.67 33.74
C GLN A 670 12.62 -40.07 33.41
N TYR A 671 13.71 -40.10 32.63
CA TYR A 671 14.46 -41.33 32.35
C TYR A 671 15.95 -41.05 32.16
N GLU A 672 16.77 -42.05 32.41
CA GLU A 672 18.23 -41.99 32.24
C GLU A 672 18.65 -42.67 30.94
N ARG A 673 19.68 -42.14 30.32
CA ARG A 673 20.26 -42.68 29.10
C ARG A 673 21.80 -42.79 29.23
N SER A 674 22.33 -43.91 28.74
CA SER A 674 23.76 -44.12 28.56
C SER A 674 24.01 -44.51 27.09
N ALA A 675 25.01 -43.89 26.47
CA ALA A 675 25.38 -44.14 25.08
C ALA A 675 26.89 -44.00 24.90
N GLN A 676 27.46 -44.58 23.85
CA GLN A 676 28.80 -44.26 23.46
C GLN A 676 28.90 -42.77 23.08
N HIS A 677 30.00 -42.15 23.45
CA HIS A 677 30.21 -40.76 23.13
C HIS A 677 30.17 -40.54 21.60
N ALA A 678 29.36 -39.60 21.20
CA ALA A 678 29.34 -39.05 19.85
C ALA A 678 29.13 -37.54 19.94
N GLU A 679 29.59 -36.82 18.96
CA GLU A 679 29.40 -35.36 18.89
C GLU A 679 27.93 -34.95 18.93
N ARG A 680 27.05 -35.91 18.69
CA ARG A 680 25.61 -35.76 18.59
C ARG A 680 24.93 -36.99 19.16
N GLN A 681 23.96 -36.78 20.05
CA GLN A 681 23.03 -37.82 20.49
C GLN A 681 21.64 -37.45 19.94
N VAL A 682 20.95 -38.41 19.34
CA VAL A 682 19.60 -38.23 18.82
C VAL A 682 18.63 -38.96 19.73
N ASP A 683 17.68 -38.23 20.24
CA ASP A 683 16.64 -38.75 21.12
C ASP A 683 15.26 -38.52 20.50
N TRP A 684 14.38 -39.49 20.66
CA TRP A 684 13.00 -39.42 20.22
C TRP A 684 12.10 -40.16 21.19
N LEU A 685 10.85 -39.69 21.30
CA LEU A 685 9.84 -40.22 22.18
C LEU A 685 8.45 -39.99 21.64
N SER A 686 7.59 -40.99 21.76
CA SER A 686 6.14 -40.83 21.49
C SER A 686 5.34 -40.88 22.80
N VAL A 687 4.60 -39.81 23.07
CA VAL A 687 3.84 -39.64 24.30
C VAL A 687 2.33 -39.60 23.93
N GLY A 688 1.54 -40.49 24.56
CA GLY A 688 0.09 -40.42 24.51
C GLY A 688 -0.42 -39.37 25.49
N LEU A 689 -1.29 -38.50 25.04
CA LEU A 689 -2.00 -37.53 25.86
C LEU A 689 -3.40 -38.11 26.23
N ASP A 690 -3.39 -39.23 26.93
CA ASP A 690 -4.61 -39.88 27.38
C ASP A 690 -5.34 -38.94 28.37
N ASP A 691 -6.64 -38.76 28.19
CA ASP A 691 -7.51 -37.88 29.00
C ASP A 691 -7.12 -36.35 28.93
N ALA A 692 -6.24 -35.95 27.99
CA ALA A 692 -5.96 -34.54 27.80
C ALA A 692 -7.24 -33.77 27.45
N THR A 693 -7.47 -32.68 28.18
CA THR A 693 -8.55 -31.74 27.88
C THR A 693 -8.15 -30.80 26.75
N GLU A 694 -9.13 -30.20 26.08
CA GLU A 694 -8.83 -29.17 25.10
C GLU A 694 -8.07 -28.02 25.73
N GLY A 695 -7.00 -27.55 25.07
CA GLY A 695 -6.20 -26.47 25.59
C GLY A 695 -4.83 -26.33 24.91
N LEU A 696 -4.08 -25.32 25.36
CA LEU A 696 -2.69 -25.08 24.96
C LEU A 696 -1.76 -25.69 25.99
N TYR A 697 -0.92 -26.63 25.57
CA TYR A 697 0.09 -27.30 26.39
C TYR A 697 1.48 -26.82 26.04
N THR A 698 2.32 -26.63 27.05
CA THR A 698 3.76 -26.42 26.87
C THR A 698 4.49 -27.68 27.27
N ILE A 699 5.30 -28.21 26.38
CA ILE A 699 6.20 -29.33 26.57
C ILE A 699 7.58 -28.75 26.79
N ALA A 700 8.19 -29.01 27.98
CA ALA A 700 9.58 -28.71 28.26
C ALA A 700 10.39 -30.00 28.19
N VAL A 701 11.40 -30.04 27.36
CA VAL A 701 12.40 -31.12 27.28
C VAL A 701 13.67 -30.62 27.91
N THR A 702 14.08 -31.23 29.00
CA THR A 702 15.31 -30.87 29.76
C THR A 702 16.27 -32.03 29.74
N VAL A 703 17.51 -31.78 29.31
CA VAL A 703 18.61 -32.74 29.31
C VAL A 703 19.63 -32.29 30.32
N THR A 704 19.99 -33.19 31.25
CA THR A 704 21.03 -32.99 32.27
C THR A 704 22.17 -33.96 32.01
N ASP A 705 23.34 -33.46 31.72
CA ASP A 705 24.58 -34.24 31.62
C ASP A 705 25.03 -34.66 33.02
N ARG A 706 25.13 -35.94 33.28
CA ARG A 706 25.46 -36.51 34.59
C ARG A 706 26.93 -36.42 34.93
N VAL A 707 27.81 -36.22 33.94
CA VAL A 707 29.25 -36.06 34.13
C VAL A 707 29.59 -34.62 34.48
N SER A 708 29.09 -33.65 33.74
CA SER A 708 29.37 -32.23 33.96
C SER A 708 28.36 -31.53 34.90
N GLY A 709 27.20 -32.12 35.16
CA GLY A 709 26.10 -31.52 35.89
C GLY A 709 25.39 -30.40 35.15
N ARG A 710 25.74 -30.09 33.89
CA ARG A 710 25.14 -29.05 33.09
C ARG A 710 23.75 -29.48 32.57
N THR A 711 22.89 -28.50 32.41
CA THR A 711 21.51 -28.71 31.96
C THR A 711 21.17 -27.80 30.79
N THR A 712 20.36 -28.29 29.85
CA THR A 712 19.79 -27.52 28.75
C THR A 712 18.31 -27.85 28.59
N THR A 713 17.49 -26.85 28.27
CA THR A 713 16.01 -27.00 28.14
C THR A 713 15.51 -26.39 26.86
N GLN A 714 14.58 -27.05 26.21
CA GLN A 714 13.80 -26.52 25.08
C GLN A 714 12.30 -26.62 25.34
N LEU A 715 11.58 -25.62 24.88
CA LEU A 715 10.11 -25.53 25.05
C LEU A 715 9.40 -25.66 23.69
N ARG A 716 8.29 -26.39 23.68
CA ARG A 716 7.36 -26.46 22.55
C ARG A 716 5.93 -26.33 23.03
N SER A 717 5.10 -25.64 22.23
CA SER A 717 3.67 -25.54 22.50
C SER A 717 2.91 -26.44 21.53
N VAL A 718 1.94 -27.19 22.04
CA VAL A 718 1.01 -28.02 21.27
C VAL A 718 -0.42 -27.70 21.70
N ARG A 719 -1.34 -27.77 20.78
CA ARG A 719 -2.76 -27.55 21.06
C ARG A 719 -3.51 -28.86 20.95
N VAL A 720 -4.22 -29.20 22.02
CA VAL A 720 -5.18 -30.31 22.01
C VAL A 720 -6.58 -29.75 21.75
N THR A 721 -7.29 -30.28 20.77
CA THR A 721 -8.61 -29.82 20.40
C THR A 721 -9.47 -30.98 19.84
N ARG A 722 -10.76 -30.99 20.19
CA ARG A 722 -11.77 -31.90 19.59
C ARG A 722 -12.36 -31.30 18.31
N GLY A 723 -12.09 -30.03 18.02
CA GLY A 723 -12.49 -29.38 16.78
C GLY A 723 -11.76 -29.95 15.57
N GLU A 724 -12.19 -29.49 14.39
CA GLU A 724 -11.64 -29.93 13.10
C GLU A 724 -10.12 -29.83 13.10
N LEU A 725 -9.46 -30.97 13.17
CA LEU A 725 -8.03 -31.07 12.93
C LEU A 725 -7.76 -30.72 11.48
N VAL A 726 -6.89 -29.73 11.25
CA VAL A 726 -6.30 -29.50 9.95
C VAL A 726 -5.29 -30.65 9.73
N ARG A 727 -5.78 -31.81 9.29
CA ARG A 727 -4.98 -32.97 8.91
C ARG A 727 -4.65 -32.94 7.42
#